data_c45b0392fd587aa98f8c4d067325bbe0
#
_entry.id   c45b0392fd587aa98f8c4d067325bbe0
#
_cell.length_a   1.000
_cell.length_b   1.000
_cell.length_c   1.000
_cell.angle_alpha   90.00
_cell.angle_beta   90.00
_cell.angle_gamma   90.00
#
_symmetry.space_group_name_H-M   'P 1'
#
loop_
_entity.id
_entity.type
_entity.pdbx_description
1 polymer ?
#
loop_
_entity_poly.entity_id
_entity_poly.type
_entity_poly.pdbx_seq_one_letter_code
_entity_poly.pdbx_strand_id
1 'polypeptide(L)'
;MTTLLEDSKIITHEIYDEMKNSYIDYAMSVIVGRALPDVRDGLKPVHRRILYGMSILGITPDKPHKKSARIVGEVMGKYHPHGDSSIYDAMVKMAQDFSTRYPLVDGHGNFGSVDGDGAAAMRYTEARMSPFSLQMVRDIEKDTVDFTDNFDGEEKEPVVLPSRVPNLLINGSNGIAVGMATSIPPHNLSDTIDACIKRIDDENCSNDELIKIIKAPDFPTGASILGRDAAREAYETGTGKITVRSKSEIEETARGRMRIVITEIPFQVNKARLIESMADLVRNKKIDGISAIRDESNREGMRIVIELKKDTNPNVILNRLYKHTQLQSTYSMIMLALVNGEPKILRLCEIIDEYLKHQKIVITRRTKFDLAKAEARAHILEGLLIALDNIDEVIKVIRSSYNDAKEKLMVRFGLSEIQSQAILDMRLARLQGLEREKIENEHNELMQKIAYYKSILADEHKLMGVIKDELTEIKQKYGDGRRTKIIADDGGIDEEYLIDEEDVAVTLTHLGYIKRVPENTYKAQRRGGKGIVGLTTRDSDFVKDLIITSTHDYLMFFTDLGKVYKIKAYEIPEASRTAKGTPVINFLNLDQGERVTAVIPVKEFADDNYLIMVTRNGTIKKTPMSQFDTNRKTGLIAITLKDDDKLISVSQSSGEESVYVVTKKGKSITFHEDDVRSMGRSAGGVRAITLDKDDEVVSMELDSTGERELLVMTKKGFGKRTSLDEYRLQTRGGKGVSTYDKTKFSKTGELVGATLVSKDDEIMLINSNGVIIRIRANEISKSGRTTQGVKIMKVESGDEIVSFAKVLDEDDASKPMTKKEKADSEQMTLV
;
A
#
# COMPACT_ATOMS: atom_id res chain seq x y z
N MET A 1 79.24 -14.40 15.58
CA MET A 1 77.80 -14.62 15.60
C MET A 1 77.10 -13.34 15.19
N THR A 2 77.49 -12.76 14.04
CA THR A 2 77.01 -11.44 13.58
C THR A 2 77.05 -11.36 12.07
N THR A 3 76.39 -12.33 11.37
CA THR A 3 76.36 -12.28 9.89
C THR A 3 75.17 -13.15 9.34
N LEU A 4 73.98 -13.00 9.88
CA LEU A 4 72.77 -13.67 9.35
C LEU A 4 71.50 -12.79 9.43
N LEU A 5 71.63 -11.45 9.48
CA LEU A 5 70.48 -10.54 9.55
C LEU A 5 70.43 -9.48 8.42
N GLU A 6 71.24 -9.62 7.36
CA GLU A 6 71.30 -8.59 6.31
C GLU A 6 70.46 -8.84 5.06
N ASP A 7 69.61 -9.87 5.00
CA ASP A 7 68.76 -10.16 3.83
C ASP A 7 67.26 -10.23 4.07
N SER A 8 66.77 -9.73 5.21
CA SER A 8 65.33 -9.53 5.37
C SER A 8 64.97 -8.11 4.89
N LYS A 9 64.53 -7.98 3.64
CA LYS A 9 63.84 -6.76 3.17
C LYS A 9 62.57 -6.57 4.02
N ILE A 10 62.68 -5.75 5.06
CA ILE A 10 61.52 -5.21 5.80
C ILE A 10 60.88 -4.18 4.86
N ILE A 11 59.77 -4.54 4.22
CA ILE A 11 58.94 -3.63 3.47
C ILE A 11 57.93 -3.03 4.47
N THR A 12 58.04 -1.73 4.72
CA THR A 12 57.07 -1.00 5.56
C THR A 12 55.81 -0.77 4.70
N HIS A 13 54.70 -1.37 5.10
CA HIS A 13 53.39 -1.08 4.57
C HIS A 13 52.62 -0.21 5.55
N GLU A 14 52.07 0.92 5.08
CA GLU A 14 51.11 1.72 5.80
C GLU A 14 49.82 0.89 5.98
N ILE A 15 49.41 0.66 7.23
CA ILE A 15 48.22 -0.13 7.56
C ILE A 15 46.96 0.44 6.88
N TYR A 16 46.92 1.75 6.70
CA TYR A 16 45.83 2.44 6.01
C TYR A 16 45.73 2.02 4.55
N ASP A 17 46.84 2.01 3.82
CA ASP A 17 46.88 1.66 2.40
C ASP A 17 46.61 0.17 2.19
N GLU A 18 47.13 -0.69 3.05
CA GLU A 18 46.86 -2.12 3.02
C GLU A 18 45.37 -2.42 3.27
N MET A 19 44.78 -1.83 4.30
CA MET A 19 43.36 -2.00 4.60
C MET A 19 42.48 -1.44 3.46
N LYS A 20 42.82 -0.30 2.90
CA LYS A 20 42.08 0.31 1.78
C LYS A 20 42.10 -0.59 0.55
N ASN A 21 43.27 -1.08 0.17
CA ASN A 21 43.42 -1.95 -1.00
C ASN A 21 42.69 -3.28 -0.79
N SER A 22 42.89 -3.94 0.34
CA SER A 22 42.24 -5.19 0.69
C SER A 22 40.73 -5.05 0.78
N TYR A 23 40.20 -3.91 1.27
CA TYR A 23 38.78 -3.64 1.30
C TYR A 23 38.20 -3.42 -0.11
N ILE A 24 38.92 -2.70 -0.97
CA ILE A 24 38.52 -2.50 -2.37
C ILE A 24 38.46 -3.85 -3.10
N ASP A 25 39.49 -4.68 -2.95
CA ASP A 25 39.55 -6.01 -3.59
C ASP A 25 38.41 -6.92 -3.10
N TYR A 26 38.15 -6.91 -1.79
CA TYR A 26 37.00 -7.62 -1.21
C TYR A 26 35.68 -7.09 -1.76
N ALA A 27 35.50 -5.76 -1.78
CA ALA A 27 34.29 -5.14 -2.30
C ALA A 27 34.05 -5.49 -3.77
N MET A 28 35.09 -5.41 -4.61
CA MET A 28 35.01 -5.79 -6.02
C MET A 28 34.65 -7.25 -6.20
N SER A 29 35.30 -8.14 -5.43
CA SER A 29 34.99 -9.56 -5.44
C SER A 29 33.52 -9.86 -5.06
N VAL A 30 32.98 -9.18 -4.04
CA VAL A 30 31.59 -9.34 -3.64
C VAL A 30 30.61 -8.74 -4.65
N ILE A 31 30.91 -7.58 -5.22
CA ILE A 31 30.04 -6.90 -6.19
C ILE A 31 29.96 -7.71 -7.49
N VAL A 32 31.09 -8.01 -8.10
CA VAL A 32 31.13 -8.65 -9.43
C VAL A 32 31.03 -10.18 -9.32
N GLY A 33 31.70 -10.77 -8.33
CA GLY A 33 31.86 -12.23 -8.23
C GLY A 33 30.79 -12.96 -7.38
N ARG A 34 29.87 -12.25 -6.70
CA ARG A 34 28.96 -12.92 -5.76
C ARG A 34 27.52 -12.39 -5.74
N ALA A 35 27.34 -11.07 -5.50
CA ALA A 35 26.05 -10.55 -5.04
C ALA A 35 25.14 -10.08 -6.16
N LEU A 36 25.69 -9.50 -7.24
CA LEU A 36 24.93 -8.89 -8.31
C LEU A 36 24.75 -9.81 -9.51
N PRO A 37 23.57 -9.75 -10.18
CA PRO A 37 23.33 -10.48 -11.43
C PRO A 37 23.94 -9.74 -12.61
N ASP A 38 24.35 -10.49 -13.65
CA ASP A 38 24.67 -9.93 -14.96
C ASP A 38 23.36 -9.59 -15.70
N VAL A 39 23.28 -8.43 -16.32
CA VAL A 39 22.08 -7.97 -17.02
C VAL A 39 21.68 -8.88 -18.17
N ARG A 40 22.65 -9.54 -18.83
CA ARG A 40 22.46 -10.36 -20.02
C ARG A 40 21.73 -11.67 -19.76
N ASP A 41 22.10 -12.40 -18.68
CA ASP A 41 21.49 -13.69 -18.33
C ASP A 41 20.69 -13.65 -17.01
N GLY A 42 20.75 -12.55 -16.27
CA GLY A 42 20.02 -12.38 -15.02
C GLY A 42 20.51 -13.25 -13.85
N LEU A 43 21.69 -13.85 -13.98
CA LEU A 43 22.21 -14.81 -13.02
C LEU A 43 23.37 -14.24 -12.22
N LYS A 44 23.42 -14.63 -10.95
CA LYS A 44 24.65 -14.52 -10.16
C LYS A 44 25.60 -15.63 -10.54
N PRO A 45 26.92 -15.49 -10.28
CA PRO A 45 27.91 -16.53 -10.63
C PRO A 45 27.55 -17.93 -10.11
N VAL A 46 27.07 -18.06 -8.87
CA VAL A 46 26.68 -19.37 -8.30
C VAL A 46 25.54 -20.04 -9.09
N HIS A 47 24.50 -19.29 -9.49
CA HIS A 47 23.38 -19.82 -10.27
C HIS A 47 23.83 -20.25 -11.66
N ARG A 48 24.67 -19.45 -12.31
CA ARG A 48 25.24 -19.73 -13.62
C ARG A 48 26.05 -21.02 -13.58
N ARG A 49 26.91 -21.16 -12.58
CA ARG A 49 27.77 -22.35 -12.38
C ARG A 49 26.95 -23.61 -12.11
N ILE A 50 25.86 -23.51 -11.37
CA ILE A 50 24.95 -24.64 -11.12
C ILE A 50 24.30 -25.11 -12.42
N LEU A 51 23.71 -24.19 -13.21
CA LEU A 51 23.06 -24.56 -14.47
C LEU A 51 24.07 -25.11 -15.48
N TYR A 52 25.26 -24.50 -15.57
CA TYR A 52 26.34 -25.00 -16.41
C TYR A 52 26.83 -26.39 -15.99
N GLY A 53 27.06 -26.58 -14.67
CA GLY A 53 27.46 -27.90 -14.14
C GLY A 53 26.41 -28.99 -14.38
N MET A 54 25.14 -28.66 -14.22
CA MET A 54 24.04 -29.60 -14.55
C MET A 54 24.02 -29.95 -16.04
N SER A 55 24.30 -28.97 -16.92
CA SER A 55 24.36 -29.15 -18.37
C SER A 55 25.55 -30.07 -18.76
N ILE A 56 26.73 -29.83 -18.20
CA ILE A 56 27.92 -30.67 -18.43
C ILE A 56 27.70 -32.10 -17.93
N LEU A 57 27.11 -32.28 -16.76
CA LEU A 57 26.73 -33.60 -16.25
C LEU A 57 25.62 -34.29 -17.06
N GLY A 58 25.00 -33.57 -18.00
CA GLY A 58 23.90 -34.05 -18.80
C GLY A 58 22.66 -34.41 -17.99
N ILE A 59 22.38 -33.67 -16.89
CA ILE A 59 21.23 -33.85 -16.01
C ILE A 59 20.07 -33.04 -16.58
N THR A 60 19.56 -33.44 -17.74
CA THR A 60 18.49 -32.77 -18.50
C THR A 60 17.10 -33.25 -18.10
N PRO A 61 16.03 -32.54 -18.46
CA PRO A 61 14.63 -32.86 -18.03
C PRO A 61 14.14 -34.22 -18.54
N ASP A 62 14.69 -34.73 -19.62
CA ASP A 62 14.38 -36.05 -20.22
C ASP A 62 15.03 -37.21 -19.46
N LYS A 63 15.95 -36.93 -18.54
CA LYS A 63 16.66 -37.93 -17.73
C LYS A 63 16.16 -37.98 -16.30
N PRO A 64 16.39 -39.12 -15.59
CA PRO A 64 16.04 -39.23 -14.18
C PRO A 64 16.77 -38.21 -13.33
N HIS A 65 16.10 -37.75 -12.23
CA HIS A 65 16.72 -36.94 -11.21
C HIS A 65 18.00 -37.56 -10.66
N LYS A 66 18.93 -36.73 -10.22
CA LYS A 66 20.18 -37.14 -9.59
C LYS A 66 20.25 -36.55 -8.18
N LYS A 67 20.94 -37.21 -7.26
CA LYS A 67 21.19 -36.69 -5.92
C LYS A 67 21.74 -35.26 -5.99
N SER A 68 21.17 -34.35 -5.23
CA SER A 68 21.61 -32.95 -5.17
C SER A 68 23.09 -32.84 -4.81
N ALA A 69 23.58 -33.73 -3.92
CA ALA A 69 25.00 -33.79 -3.55
C ALA A 69 25.96 -34.02 -4.72
N ARG A 70 25.53 -34.69 -5.80
CA ARG A 70 26.33 -34.89 -7.00
C ARG A 70 26.51 -33.57 -7.76
N ILE A 71 25.44 -32.78 -7.87
CA ILE A 71 25.48 -31.50 -8.56
C ILE A 71 26.33 -30.51 -7.77
N VAL A 72 26.08 -30.43 -6.44
CA VAL A 72 26.83 -29.56 -5.52
C VAL A 72 28.34 -29.91 -5.57
N GLY A 73 28.69 -31.19 -5.52
CA GLY A 73 30.08 -31.64 -5.56
C GLY A 73 30.78 -31.27 -6.85
N GLU A 74 30.12 -31.43 -8.01
CA GLU A 74 30.68 -31.00 -9.32
C GLU A 74 30.94 -29.51 -9.38
N VAL A 75 29.94 -28.72 -8.97
CA VAL A 75 30.04 -27.26 -8.98
C VAL A 75 31.09 -26.75 -8.00
N MET A 76 31.16 -27.32 -6.80
CA MET A 76 32.13 -26.94 -5.80
C MET A 76 33.56 -27.29 -6.21
N GLY A 77 33.74 -28.48 -6.76
CA GLY A 77 35.07 -28.98 -7.13
C GLY A 77 35.67 -28.28 -8.35
N LYS A 78 34.83 -27.85 -9.31
CA LYS A 78 35.31 -27.33 -10.57
C LYS A 78 35.11 -25.83 -10.81
N TYR A 79 34.07 -25.23 -10.22
CA TYR A 79 33.70 -23.88 -10.64
C TYR A 79 33.51 -22.89 -9.47
N HIS A 80 33.04 -23.35 -8.29
CA HIS A 80 32.66 -22.42 -7.23
C HIS A 80 33.38 -22.75 -5.90
N PRO A 81 34.52 -22.12 -5.61
CA PRO A 81 35.38 -22.44 -4.46
C PRO A 81 34.81 -21.89 -3.13
N HIS A 82 33.57 -22.27 -2.80
CA HIS A 82 32.86 -21.88 -1.59
C HIS A 82 32.16 -23.09 -0.95
N GLY A 83 31.63 -22.90 0.27
CA GLY A 83 30.99 -23.98 0.99
C GLY A 83 29.78 -24.60 0.26
N ASP A 84 29.63 -25.91 0.40
CA ASP A 84 28.57 -26.72 -0.20
C ASP A 84 27.16 -26.23 0.12
N SER A 85 26.97 -25.74 1.34
CA SER A 85 25.68 -25.17 1.79
C SER A 85 25.25 -23.99 0.93
N SER A 86 26.16 -23.09 0.57
CA SER A 86 25.82 -21.91 -0.26
C SER A 86 25.38 -22.31 -1.66
N ILE A 87 26.01 -23.34 -2.25
CA ILE A 87 25.65 -23.87 -3.58
C ILE A 87 24.30 -24.58 -3.48
N TYR A 88 24.10 -25.41 -2.44
CA TYR A 88 22.85 -26.12 -2.24
C TYR A 88 21.68 -25.18 -2.03
N ASP A 89 21.82 -24.16 -1.17
CA ASP A 89 20.77 -23.18 -0.90
C ASP A 89 20.40 -22.37 -2.15
N ALA A 90 21.39 -22.03 -3.00
CA ALA A 90 21.12 -21.39 -4.28
C ALA A 90 20.32 -22.31 -5.22
N MET A 91 20.68 -23.59 -5.28
CA MET A 91 19.97 -24.59 -6.08
C MET A 91 18.54 -24.80 -5.56
N VAL A 92 18.37 -24.87 -4.24
CA VAL A 92 17.06 -25.00 -3.58
C VAL A 92 16.14 -23.85 -3.97
N LYS A 93 16.61 -22.59 -3.89
CA LYS A 93 15.83 -21.43 -4.29
C LYS A 93 15.38 -21.46 -5.76
N MET A 94 16.22 -21.95 -6.66
CA MET A 94 15.87 -22.11 -8.07
C MET A 94 14.80 -23.19 -8.31
N ALA A 95 14.60 -24.12 -7.35
CA ALA A 95 13.58 -25.16 -7.42
C ALA A 95 12.26 -24.79 -6.72
N GLN A 96 12.26 -23.78 -5.86
CA GLN A 96 11.07 -23.36 -5.09
C GLN A 96 10.12 -22.53 -5.96
N ASP A 97 8.90 -22.98 -6.15
CA ASP A 97 7.86 -22.33 -6.94
C ASP A 97 7.26 -21.08 -6.28
N PHE A 98 7.47 -20.92 -4.97
CA PHE A 98 7.12 -19.73 -4.19
C PHE A 98 8.26 -18.71 -4.08
N SER A 99 9.49 -19.06 -4.50
CA SER A 99 10.65 -18.16 -4.51
C SER A 99 11.03 -17.72 -5.92
N THR A 100 10.85 -18.57 -6.93
CA THR A 100 11.24 -18.35 -8.33
C THR A 100 9.99 -18.44 -9.20
N ARG A 101 9.70 -17.39 -9.97
CA ARG A 101 8.48 -17.31 -10.79
C ARG A 101 8.42 -18.37 -11.90
N TYR A 102 9.57 -18.65 -12.52
CA TYR A 102 9.80 -19.72 -13.48
C TYR A 102 10.99 -20.57 -13.03
N PRO A 103 10.73 -21.66 -12.25
CA PRO A 103 11.77 -22.48 -11.66
C PRO A 103 12.76 -23.03 -12.70
N LEU A 104 14.06 -22.91 -12.40
CA LEU A 104 15.16 -23.37 -13.26
C LEU A 104 15.62 -24.77 -12.91
N VAL A 105 15.27 -25.25 -11.71
CA VAL A 105 15.59 -26.60 -11.23
C VAL A 105 14.29 -27.33 -10.94
N ASP A 106 14.21 -28.59 -11.39
CA ASP A 106 13.14 -29.52 -11.06
C ASP A 106 13.62 -30.41 -9.90
N GLY A 107 13.06 -30.16 -8.71
CA GLY A 107 13.45 -30.81 -7.46
C GLY A 107 12.51 -31.96 -7.08
N HIS A 108 13.09 -33.07 -6.60
CA HIS A 108 12.34 -34.20 -6.03
C HIS A 108 12.74 -34.42 -4.57
N GLY A 109 11.75 -34.41 -3.68
CA GLY A 109 11.92 -34.48 -2.23
C GLY A 109 11.49 -33.17 -1.54
N ASN A 110 11.99 -32.94 -0.34
CA ASN A 110 11.67 -31.73 0.43
C ASN A 110 12.68 -30.61 0.10
N PHE A 111 12.22 -29.61 -0.64
CA PHE A 111 12.95 -28.38 -0.98
C PHE A 111 12.50 -27.17 -0.14
N GLY A 112 11.92 -27.40 1.03
CA GLY A 112 11.41 -26.35 1.91
C GLY A 112 9.95 -25.99 1.61
N SER A 113 9.41 -25.09 2.41
CA SER A 113 8.03 -24.62 2.30
C SER A 113 7.92 -23.12 2.54
N VAL A 114 6.74 -22.58 2.24
CA VAL A 114 6.39 -21.17 2.50
C VAL A 114 6.31 -20.86 4.01
N ASP A 115 6.27 -21.90 4.84
CA ASP A 115 6.35 -21.79 6.31
C ASP A 115 7.76 -21.52 6.81
N GLY A 116 8.75 -21.53 5.90
CA GLY A 116 10.15 -21.32 6.25
C GLY A 116 10.87 -22.58 6.70
N ASP A 117 10.27 -23.75 6.49
CA ASP A 117 10.98 -25.00 6.65
C ASP A 117 12.16 -25.06 5.69
N GLY A 118 13.32 -25.49 6.20
CA GLY A 118 14.51 -25.70 5.37
C GLY A 118 14.35 -26.91 4.45
N ALA A 119 15.12 -26.92 3.39
CA ALA A 119 15.23 -28.10 2.54
C ALA A 119 15.87 -29.26 3.33
N ALA A 120 15.50 -30.48 2.98
CA ALA A 120 16.19 -31.66 3.50
C ALA A 120 17.65 -31.67 3.04
N ALA A 121 18.56 -32.35 3.78
CA ALA A 121 19.97 -32.39 3.40
C ALA A 121 20.16 -32.94 1.97
N MET A 122 21.14 -32.40 1.23
CA MET A 122 21.40 -32.69 -0.19
C MET A 122 21.59 -34.17 -0.54
N ARG A 123 21.89 -34.99 0.44
CA ARG A 123 21.98 -36.46 0.26
C ARG A 123 20.62 -37.15 0.12
N TYR A 124 19.53 -36.48 0.55
CA TYR A 124 18.16 -37.01 0.46
C TYR A 124 17.40 -36.46 -0.74
N THR A 125 17.65 -35.22 -1.11
CA THR A 125 16.98 -34.55 -2.24
C THR A 125 17.62 -34.96 -3.58
N GLU A 126 16.83 -34.89 -4.64
CA GLU A 126 17.26 -35.12 -6.01
C GLU A 126 16.83 -33.95 -6.88
N ALA A 127 17.63 -33.65 -7.91
CA ALA A 127 17.38 -32.54 -8.79
C ALA A 127 17.77 -32.87 -10.23
N ARG A 128 17.14 -32.11 -11.16
CA ARG A 128 17.52 -32.04 -12.58
C ARG A 128 17.17 -30.65 -13.10
N MET A 129 17.61 -30.33 -14.30
CA MET A 129 17.20 -29.12 -14.98
C MET A 129 15.69 -29.13 -15.24
N SER A 130 15.03 -28.01 -15.10
CA SER A 130 13.66 -27.85 -15.56
C SER A 130 13.58 -27.76 -17.09
N PRO A 131 12.44 -28.06 -17.74
CA PRO A 131 12.29 -27.82 -19.18
C PRO A 131 12.54 -26.38 -19.59
N PHE A 132 12.24 -25.43 -18.71
CA PHE A 132 12.47 -24.00 -18.92
C PHE A 132 13.96 -23.63 -18.88
N SER A 133 14.74 -24.22 -17.97
CA SER A 133 16.17 -23.92 -17.84
C SER A 133 17.01 -24.33 -19.03
N LEU A 134 16.52 -25.26 -19.90
CA LEU A 134 17.17 -25.55 -21.16
C LEU A 134 17.30 -24.33 -22.08
N GLN A 135 16.38 -23.34 -21.92
CA GLN A 135 16.44 -22.08 -22.67
C GLN A 135 17.61 -21.19 -22.22
N MET A 136 18.14 -21.41 -21.03
CA MET A 136 19.30 -20.67 -20.50
C MET A 136 20.62 -21.13 -21.10
N VAL A 137 20.77 -22.44 -21.35
CA VAL A 137 22.03 -23.07 -21.79
C VAL A 137 21.99 -23.48 -23.24
N ARG A 138 20.89 -23.31 -23.96
CA ARG A 138 20.73 -23.77 -25.35
C ARG A 138 21.80 -23.16 -26.27
N ASP A 139 22.37 -23.99 -27.10
CA ASP A 139 23.43 -23.65 -28.08
C ASP A 139 24.76 -23.16 -27.45
N ILE A 140 25.00 -23.44 -26.15
CA ILE A 140 26.26 -23.03 -25.48
C ILE A 140 27.49 -23.68 -26.12
N GLU A 141 27.35 -24.87 -26.72
CA GLU A 141 28.37 -25.61 -27.41
C GLU A 141 28.70 -25.03 -28.80
N LYS A 142 27.96 -24.03 -29.27
CA LYS A 142 28.13 -23.40 -30.57
C LYS A 142 28.92 -22.08 -30.53
N ASP A 143 29.83 -21.95 -29.62
CA ASP A 143 30.65 -20.74 -29.42
C ASP A 143 29.83 -19.45 -29.31
N THR A 144 28.67 -19.53 -28.66
CA THR A 144 27.72 -18.41 -28.53
C THR A 144 28.11 -17.37 -27.49
N VAL A 145 28.91 -17.76 -26.49
CA VAL A 145 29.38 -16.95 -25.38
C VAL A 145 30.85 -17.15 -25.12
N ASP A 146 31.45 -16.21 -24.39
CA ASP A 146 32.87 -16.30 -24.01
C ASP A 146 33.05 -17.20 -22.80
N PHE A 147 34.17 -17.87 -22.74
CA PHE A 147 34.62 -18.71 -21.64
C PHE A 147 35.86 -18.09 -20.98
N THR A 148 35.96 -18.24 -19.67
CA THR A 148 37.16 -17.87 -18.89
C THR A 148 37.65 -19.10 -18.13
N ASP A 149 38.89 -19.04 -17.68
CA ASP A 149 39.43 -20.08 -16.83
C ASP A 149 38.71 -20.02 -15.46
N ASN A 150 38.51 -21.18 -14.86
CA ASN A 150 37.96 -21.30 -13.51
C ASN A 150 39.00 -20.82 -12.47
N PHE A 151 38.72 -21.00 -11.18
CA PHE A 151 39.55 -20.51 -10.07
C PHE A 151 40.96 -21.11 -9.99
N ASP A 152 41.16 -22.33 -10.53
CA ASP A 152 42.47 -23.05 -10.54
C ASP A 152 43.11 -23.15 -11.94
N GLY A 153 42.42 -22.68 -12.97
CA GLY A 153 42.89 -22.71 -14.36
C GLY A 153 42.84 -24.08 -15.06
N GLU A 154 42.26 -25.10 -14.42
CA GLU A 154 42.17 -26.46 -15.01
C GLU A 154 40.91 -26.62 -15.89
N GLU A 155 39.85 -25.91 -15.64
CA GLU A 155 38.57 -25.99 -16.35
C GLU A 155 38.15 -24.61 -16.89
N LYS A 156 37.22 -24.61 -17.81
CA LYS A 156 36.63 -23.35 -18.35
C LYS A 156 35.18 -23.21 -17.94
N GLU A 157 34.81 -22.01 -17.57
CA GLU A 157 33.43 -21.65 -17.24
C GLU A 157 32.93 -20.51 -18.15
N PRO A 158 31.60 -20.47 -18.45
CA PRO A 158 31.04 -19.41 -19.27
C PRO A 158 30.98 -18.11 -18.48
N VAL A 159 31.41 -17.01 -19.10
CA VAL A 159 31.27 -15.66 -18.53
C VAL A 159 29.79 -15.29 -18.32
N VAL A 160 28.96 -15.74 -19.27
CA VAL A 160 27.49 -15.52 -19.25
C VAL A 160 26.83 -16.69 -20.01
N LEU A 161 25.60 -17.02 -19.71
CA LEU A 161 24.83 -18.01 -20.46
C LEU A 161 24.18 -17.39 -21.72
N PRO A 162 23.93 -18.18 -22.77
CA PRO A 162 23.22 -17.71 -23.97
C PRO A 162 21.84 -17.12 -23.67
N SER A 163 21.12 -17.67 -22.69
CA SER A 163 19.87 -17.19 -22.11
C SER A 163 18.84 -16.68 -23.13
N ARG A 164 18.15 -17.57 -23.83
CA ARG A 164 17.11 -17.21 -24.81
C ARG A 164 15.89 -16.49 -24.23
N VAL A 165 15.87 -16.25 -22.91
CA VAL A 165 14.79 -15.58 -22.17
C VAL A 165 15.35 -14.40 -21.39
N PRO A 166 14.60 -13.30 -21.20
CA PRO A 166 15.03 -12.15 -20.41
C PRO A 166 14.93 -12.46 -18.91
N ASN A 167 15.80 -13.39 -18.44
CA ASN A 167 15.71 -14.01 -17.12
C ASN A 167 15.82 -13.01 -15.98
N LEU A 168 16.57 -11.91 -16.15
CA LEU A 168 16.67 -10.86 -15.12
C LEU A 168 15.30 -10.27 -14.78
N LEU A 169 14.43 -10.04 -15.75
CA LEU A 169 13.09 -9.53 -15.53
C LEU A 169 12.11 -10.62 -15.08
N ILE A 170 12.11 -11.79 -15.72
CA ILE A 170 11.08 -12.80 -15.43
C ILE A 170 11.23 -13.48 -14.06
N ASN A 171 12.46 -13.68 -13.60
CA ASN A 171 12.72 -14.29 -12.28
C ASN A 171 13.20 -13.29 -11.24
N GLY A 172 13.65 -12.10 -11.67
CA GLY A 172 14.22 -11.11 -10.78
C GLY A 172 15.54 -11.53 -10.14
N SER A 173 16.04 -10.71 -9.24
CA SER A 173 17.22 -11.02 -8.42
C SER A 173 17.25 -10.16 -7.17
N ASN A 174 17.65 -10.74 -6.04
CA ASN A 174 17.89 -10.03 -4.78
C ASN A 174 19.31 -10.28 -4.29
N GLY A 175 20.04 -9.24 -3.91
CA GLY A 175 21.40 -9.39 -3.42
C GLY A 175 21.88 -8.18 -2.64
N ILE A 176 22.72 -8.44 -1.64
CA ILE A 176 23.36 -7.39 -0.83
C ILE A 176 24.85 -7.48 -1.10
N ALA A 177 25.41 -6.41 -1.67
CA ALA A 177 26.84 -6.25 -1.92
C ALA A 177 27.44 -5.23 -0.94
N VAL A 178 28.70 -4.89 -1.11
CA VAL A 178 29.34 -3.85 -0.33
C VAL A 178 28.92 -2.47 -0.87
N GLY A 179 28.27 -1.68 -0.01
CA GLY A 179 27.83 -0.32 -0.35
C GLY A 179 26.61 -0.24 -1.30
N MET A 180 26.06 -1.35 -1.77
CA MET A 180 24.91 -1.38 -2.67
C MET A 180 24.10 -2.67 -2.54
N ALA A 181 22.86 -2.63 -2.99
CA ALA A 181 21.97 -3.80 -3.01
C ALA A 181 21.17 -3.82 -4.31
N THR A 182 20.81 -5.00 -4.77
CA THR A 182 19.86 -5.21 -5.85
C THR A 182 18.60 -5.89 -5.35
N SER A 183 17.46 -5.44 -5.87
CA SER A 183 16.14 -6.01 -5.56
C SER A 183 15.25 -5.85 -6.80
N ILE A 184 15.44 -6.72 -7.77
CA ILE A 184 14.69 -6.74 -9.02
C ILE A 184 13.55 -7.74 -8.85
N PRO A 185 12.29 -7.31 -8.92
CA PRO A 185 11.14 -8.21 -8.78
C PRO A 185 10.96 -9.08 -10.03
N PRO A 186 10.33 -10.26 -9.90
CA PRO A 186 9.93 -11.08 -11.03
C PRO A 186 8.75 -10.47 -11.80
N HIS A 187 8.66 -10.82 -13.12
CA HIS A 187 7.61 -10.36 -14.02
C HIS A 187 6.99 -11.53 -14.81
N ASN A 188 5.80 -11.29 -15.36
CA ASN A 188 5.15 -12.26 -16.22
C ASN A 188 5.94 -12.45 -17.52
N LEU A 189 6.15 -13.72 -17.93
CA LEU A 189 6.91 -14.07 -19.12
C LEU A 189 6.29 -13.48 -20.39
N SER A 190 4.97 -13.60 -20.54
CA SER A 190 4.27 -13.12 -21.72
C SER A 190 4.36 -11.61 -21.87
N ASP A 191 4.10 -10.86 -20.76
CA ASP A 191 4.20 -9.41 -20.75
C ASP A 191 5.64 -8.94 -21.06
N THR A 192 6.65 -9.64 -20.51
CA THR A 192 8.07 -9.28 -20.73
C THR A 192 8.51 -9.57 -22.17
N ILE A 193 8.09 -10.70 -22.73
CA ILE A 193 8.39 -11.03 -24.13
C ILE A 193 7.70 -10.02 -25.06
N ASP A 194 6.45 -9.65 -24.80
CA ASP A 194 5.73 -8.64 -25.58
C ASP A 194 6.44 -7.28 -25.56
N ALA A 195 7.01 -6.90 -24.42
CA ALA A 195 7.82 -5.69 -24.33
C ALA A 195 9.12 -5.80 -25.14
N CYS A 196 9.79 -6.96 -25.12
CA CYS A 196 10.98 -7.21 -25.97
C CYS A 196 10.60 -7.15 -27.47
N ILE A 197 9.49 -7.77 -27.88
CA ILE A 197 9.01 -7.75 -29.26
C ILE A 197 8.66 -6.32 -29.69
N LYS A 198 7.96 -5.56 -28.85
CA LYS A 198 7.66 -4.14 -29.12
C LYS A 198 8.94 -3.33 -29.35
N ARG A 199 10.00 -3.60 -28.56
CA ARG A 199 11.29 -2.94 -28.69
C ARG A 199 12.05 -3.35 -29.94
N ILE A 200 11.90 -4.61 -30.41
CA ILE A 200 12.44 -5.09 -31.69
C ILE A 200 11.74 -4.43 -32.87
N ASP A 201 10.41 -4.30 -32.81
CA ASP A 201 9.59 -3.72 -33.90
C ASP A 201 9.75 -2.19 -34.00
N ASP A 202 10.08 -1.51 -32.88
CA ASP A 202 10.25 -0.07 -32.78
C ASP A 202 11.40 0.26 -31.81
N GLU A 203 12.58 0.45 -32.32
CA GLU A 203 13.78 0.79 -31.54
C GLU A 203 13.67 2.13 -30.80
N ASN A 204 12.77 3.03 -31.21
CA ASN A 204 12.54 4.33 -30.61
C ASN A 204 11.35 4.32 -29.65
N CYS A 205 10.72 3.17 -29.38
CA CYS A 205 9.60 3.11 -28.45
C CYS A 205 10.01 3.65 -27.08
N SER A 206 9.12 4.45 -26.47
CA SER A 206 9.38 5.10 -25.19
C SER A 206 9.34 4.09 -24.05
N ASN A 207 10.02 4.41 -22.93
CA ASN A 207 9.93 3.61 -21.72
C ASN A 207 8.49 3.48 -21.22
N ASP A 208 7.66 4.52 -21.41
CA ASP A 208 6.23 4.52 -21.07
C ASP A 208 5.41 3.47 -21.82
N GLU A 209 5.73 3.21 -23.09
CA GLU A 209 5.05 2.18 -23.88
C GLU A 209 5.40 0.78 -23.35
N LEU A 210 6.64 0.55 -22.97
CA LEU A 210 7.09 -0.71 -22.37
C LEU A 210 6.45 -0.92 -20.99
N ILE A 211 6.34 0.13 -20.16
CA ILE A 211 5.67 0.10 -18.86
C ILE A 211 4.17 -0.26 -19.01
N LYS A 212 3.49 0.24 -20.04
CA LYS A 212 2.09 -0.12 -20.30
C LYS A 212 1.90 -1.60 -20.63
N ILE A 213 2.91 -2.26 -21.23
CA ILE A 213 2.89 -3.70 -21.54
C ILE A 213 3.17 -4.52 -20.28
N ILE A 214 4.24 -4.21 -19.56
CA ILE A 214 4.68 -4.96 -18.36
C ILE A 214 3.78 -4.69 -17.15
N LYS A 215 3.24 -3.47 -17.03
CA LYS A 215 2.29 -2.99 -16.00
C LYS A 215 2.90 -2.91 -14.60
N ALA A 216 3.29 -4.05 -14.01
CA ALA A 216 3.85 -4.17 -12.67
C ALA A 216 4.50 -5.56 -12.49
N PRO A 217 5.27 -5.80 -11.41
CA PRO A 217 5.78 -7.11 -11.06
C PRO A 217 4.72 -8.21 -10.97
N ASP A 218 5.13 -9.45 -11.17
CA ASP A 218 4.27 -10.65 -11.09
C ASP A 218 4.92 -11.68 -10.16
N PHE A 219 4.55 -11.64 -8.88
CA PHE A 219 5.16 -12.47 -7.85
C PHE A 219 4.68 -13.92 -7.91
N PRO A 220 5.54 -14.89 -7.60
CA PRO A 220 5.20 -16.31 -7.59
C PRO A 220 4.09 -16.64 -6.58
N THR A 221 4.00 -15.91 -5.47
CA THR A 221 3.00 -16.08 -4.42
C THR A 221 1.68 -15.38 -4.70
N GLY A 222 1.51 -14.72 -5.85
CA GLY A 222 0.31 -13.98 -6.20
C GLY A 222 0.19 -12.66 -5.46
N ALA A 223 -0.81 -12.50 -4.62
CA ALA A 223 -1.15 -11.30 -3.87
C ALA A 223 -1.57 -10.11 -4.77
N SER A 224 -1.68 -8.91 -4.23
CA SER A 224 -2.13 -7.72 -4.96
C SER A 224 -1.17 -6.57 -4.77
N ILE A 225 -0.87 -5.83 -5.84
CA ILE A 225 -0.11 -4.58 -5.80
C ILE A 225 -1.10 -3.42 -5.73
N LEU A 226 -0.88 -2.49 -4.80
CA LEU A 226 -1.68 -1.28 -4.63
C LEU A 226 -1.15 -0.18 -5.55
N GLY A 227 -2.00 0.31 -6.45
CA GLY A 227 -1.65 1.35 -7.41
C GLY A 227 -0.67 0.89 -8.51
N ARG A 228 -0.44 1.78 -9.48
CA ARG A 228 0.53 1.56 -10.57
C ARG A 228 1.69 2.56 -10.52
N ASP A 229 1.50 3.69 -9.86
CA ASP A 229 2.41 4.83 -9.93
C ASP A 229 3.78 4.53 -9.34
N ALA A 230 3.81 3.82 -8.21
CA ALA A 230 5.06 3.41 -7.58
C ALA A 230 5.88 2.40 -8.42
N ALA A 231 5.21 1.48 -9.12
CA ALA A 231 5.86 0.56 -10.05
C ALA A 231 6.37 1.32 -11.29
N ARG A 232 5.59 2.28 -11.78
CA ARG A 232 5.98 3.16 -12.90
C ARG A 232 7.22 3.96 -12.54
N GLU A 233 7.25 4.63 -11.39
CA GLU A 233 8.42 5.36 -10.89
C GLU A 233 9.67 4.49 -10.87
N ALA A 234 9.55 3.25 -10.36
CA ALA A 234 10.66 2.31 -10.31
C ALA A 234 11.18 1.93 -11.71
N TYR A 235 10.32 1.79 -12.70
CA TYR A 235 10.72 1.49 -14.08
C TYR A 235 11.31 2.71 -14.81
N GLU A 236 10.94 3.91 -14.41
CA GLU A 236 11.45 5.17 -14.97
C GLU A 236 12.80 5.57 -14.37
N THR A 237 13.00 5.33 -13.08
CA THR A 237 14.20 5.78 -12.33
C THR A 237 15.17 4.67 -11.97
N GLY A 238 14.73 3.41 -12.05
CA GLY A 238 15.46 2.23 -11.56
C GLY A 238 15.27 1.97 -10.07
N THR A 239 14.53 2.80 -9.32
CA THR A 239 14.27 2.64 -7.89
C THR A 239 12.84 3.03 -7.53
N GLY A 240 12.21 2.32 -6.60
CA GLY A 240 10.85 2.63 -6.15
C GLY A 240 10.39 1.70 -5.03
N LYS A 241 9.22 1.99 -4.45
CA LYS A 241 8.63 1.20 -3.37
C LYS A 241 7.20 0.86 -3.70
N ILE A 242 6.89 -0.41 -3.92
CA ILE A 242 5.54 -0.89 -4.17
C ILE A 242 4.94 -1.51 -2.92
N THR A 243 3.65 -1.28 -2.69
CA THR A 243 2.91 -1.93 -1.61
C THR A 243 2.24 -3.20 -2.12
N VAL A 244 2.52 -4.31 -1.46
CA VAL A 244 1.95 -5.63 -1.78
C VAL A 244 1.04 -6.06 -0.64
N ARG A 245 -0.20 -6.41 -0.95
CA ARG A 245 -1.23 -6.82 0.01
C ARG A 245 -1.67 -8.25 -0.26
N SER A 246 -1.85 -9.04 0.78
CA SER A 246 -2.39 -10.40 0.71
C SER A 246 -3.77 -10.43 0.03
N LYS A 247 -4.12 -11.55 -0.57
CA LYS A 247 -5.48 -11.79 -1.03
C LYS A 247 -6.30 -12.33 0.14
N SER A 248 -7.33 -11.58 0.53
CA SER A 248 -8.23 -11.93 1.63
C SER A 248 -9.68 -11.88 1.16
N GLU A 249 -10.49 -12.77 1.70
CA GLU A 249 -11.93 -12.85 1.47
C GLU A 249 -12.65 -12.95 2.82
N ILE A 250 -13.80 -12.30 2.93
CA ILE A 250 -14.65 -12.36 4.13
C ILE A 250 -15.76 -13.36 3.84
N GLU A 251 -15.86 -14.38 4.67
CA GLU A 251 -16.85 -15.44 4.54
C GLU A 251 -17.75 -15.49 5.78
N GLU A 252 -19.03 -15.76 5.60
CA GLU A 252 -19.97 -16.06 6.68
C GLU A 252 -20.05 -17.58 6.92
N THR A 253 -19.93 -17.98 8.17
CA THR A 253 -20.07 -19.39 8.54
C THR A 253 -21.55 -19.78 8.64
N ALA A 254 -21.87 -21.08 8.54
CA ALA A 254 -23.23 -21.59 8.67
C ALA A 254 -23.93 -21.23 10.01
N ARG A 255 -23.20 -20.70 10.99
CA ARG A 255 -23.71 -20.24 12.27
C ARG A 255 -23.83 -18.70 12.37
N GLY A 256 -23.74 -17.97 11.24
CA GLY A 256 -23.84 -16.52 11.20
C GLY A 256 -22.62 -15.78 11.77
N ARG A 257 -21.46 -16.44 11.89
CA ARG A 257 -20.22 -15.79 12.33
C ARG A 257 -19.36 -15.47 11.13
N MET A 258 -18.72 -14.31 11.15
CA MET A 258 -17.80 -13.88 10.11
C MET A 258 -16.41 -14.49 10.33
N ARG A 259 -15.72 -14.79 9.23
CA ARG A 259 -14.33 -15.20 9.22
C ARG A 259 -13.58 -14.53 8.07
N ILE A 260 -12.30 -14.25 8.27
CA ILE A 260 -11.40 -13.74 7.24
C ILE A 260 -10.56 -14.91 6.75
N VAL A 261 -10.54 -15.14 5.45
CA VAL A 261 -9.77 -16.19 4.80
C VAL A 261 -8.70 -15.56 3.93
N ILE A 262 -7.43 -15.96 4.14
CA ILE A 262 -6.28 -15.46 3.39
C ILE A 262 -5.76 -16.61 2.55
N THR A 263 -5.74 -16.41 1.22
CA THR A 263 -5.32 -17.43 0.24
C THR A 263 -3.98 -17.12 -0.42
N GLU A 264 -3.52 -15.87 -0.38
CA GLU A 264 -2.23 -15.46 -0.92
C GLU A 264 -1.57 -14.45 0.02
N ILE A 265 -0.25 -14.54 0.18
CA ILE A 265 0.54 -13.63 1.02
C ILE A 265 1.58 -12.89 0.18
N PRO A 266 2.06 -11.72 0.63
CA PRO A 266 3.10 -10.97 -0.07
C PRO A 266 4.37 -11.80 -0.26
N PHE A 267 5.08 -11.53 -1.34
CA PHE A 267 6.31 -12.22 -1.72
C PHE A 267 7.37 -12.14 -0.61
N GLN A 268 8.07 -13.25 -0.36
CA GLN A 268 9.11 -13.42 0.66
C GLN A 268 8.60 -13.34 2.13
N VAL A 269 7.30 -13.33 2.35
CA VAL A 269 6.73 -13.42 3.70
C VAL A 269 6.69 -14.89 4.15
N ASN A 270 7.16 -15.14 5.36
CA ASN A 270 7.06 -16.44 6.02
C ASN A 270 5.67 -16.62 6.63
N LYS A 271 4.91 -17.63 6.19
CA LYS A 271 3.51 -17.85 6.59
C LYS A 271 3.40 -18.18 8.10
N ALA A 272 4.26 -19.03 8.63
CA ALA A 272 4.21 -19.44 10.04
C ALA A 272 4.49 -18.23 10.96
N ARG A 273 5.52 -17.43 10.68
CA ARG A 273 5.82 -16.20 11.43
C ARG A 273 4.73 -15.15 11.29
N LEU A 274 4.07 -15.07 10.15
CA LEU A 274 2.93 -14.18 9.93
C LEU A 274 1.78 -14.59 10.87
N ILE A 275 1.43 -15.86 10.93
CA ILE A 275 0.38 -16.38 11.82
C ILE A 275 0.75 -16.13 13.29
N GLU A 276 2.01 -16.37 13.69
CA GLU A 276 2.51 -16.07 15.02
C GLU A 276 2.37 -14.59 15.37
N SER A 277 2.76 -13.69 14.46
CA SER A 277 2.63 -12.24 14.67
C SER A 277 1.17 -11.79 14.86
N MET A 278 0.24 -12.38 14.12
CA MET A 278 -1.19 -12.14 14.31
C MET A 278 -1.68 -12.63 15.69
N ALA A 279 -1.26 -13.82 16.11
CA ALA A 279 -1.59 -14.37 17.43
C ALA A 279 -1.04 -13.50 18.56
N ASP A 280 0.17 -12.95 18.40
CA ASP A 280 0.77 -12.03 19.37
C ASP A 280 0.01 -10.72 19.52
N LEU A 281 -0.52 -10.16 18.42
CA LEU A 281 -1.37 -8.97 18.48
C LEU A 281 -2.64 -9.21 19.28
N VAL A 282 -3.24 -10.39 19.14
CA VAL A 282 -4.42 -10.80 19.94
C VAL A 282 -4.04 -11.01 21.41
N ARG A 283 -2.95 -11.75 21.69
CA ARG A 283 -2.46 -12.04 23.04
C ARG A 283 -2.11 -10.75 23.80
N ASN A 284 -1.49 -9.79 23.12
CA ASN A 284 -1.11 -8.49 23.67
C ASN A 284 -2.26 -7.47 23.67
N LYS A 285 -3.50 -7.89 23.34
CA LYS A 285 -4.70 -7.04 23.28
C LYS A 285 -4.58 -5.81 22.39
N LYS A 286 -3.71 -5.85 21.37
CA LYS A 286 -3.62 -4.79 20.35
C LYS A 286 -4.73 -4.91 19.31
N ILE A 287 -5.22 -6.12 19.09
CA ILE A 287 -6.39 -6.40 18.26
C ILE A 287 -7.34 -7.26 19.10
N ASP A 288 -8.56 -6.78 19.32
CA ASP A 288 -9.66 -7.56 19.87
C ASP A 288 -10.62 -7.98 18.72
N GLY A 289 -11.53 -8.88 18.98
CA GLY A 289 -12.51 -9.35 17.96
C GLY A 289 -12.12 -10.64 17.26
N ILE A 290 -10.89 -11.16 17.40
CA ILE A 290 -10.47 -12.47 16.88
C ILE A 290 -10.74 -13.54 17.94
N SER A 291 -11.38 -14.66 17.54
CA SER A 291 -11.65 -15.81 18.40
C SER A 291 -10.66 -16.95 18.21
N ALA A 292 -10.22 -17.21 16.97
CA ALA A 292 -9.24 -18.24 16.63
C ALA A 292 -8.52 -17.90 15.34
N ILE A 293 -7.28 -18.40 15.21
CA ILE A 293 -6.49 -18.34 13.97
C ILE A 293 -6.05 -19.76 13.68
N ARG A 294 -6.32 -20.25 12.46
CA ARG A 294 -5.95 -21.61 12.03
C ARG A 294 -5.27 -21.56 10.67
N ASP A 295 -4.31 -22.44 10.50
CA ASP A 295 -3.74 -22.76 9.21
C ASP A 295 -4.45 -24.01 8.66
N GLU A 296 -5.20 -23.83 7.59
CA GLU A 296 -5.92 -24.89 6.88
C GLU A 296 -5.29 -25.18 5.51
N SER A 297 -4.04 -24.71 5.30
CA SER A 297 -3.30 -24.92 4.05
C SER A 297 -3.10 -26.41 3.77
N ASN A 298 -3.32 -26.81 2.54
CA ASN A 298 -3.17 -28.19 2.10
C ASN A 298 -2.57 -28.25 0.68
N ARG A 299 -2.66 -29.39 0.01
CA ARG A 299 -2.17 -29.57 -1.37
C ARG A 299 -2.92 -28.75 -2.43
N GLU A 300 -4.12 -28.28 -2.12
CA GLU A 300 -4.95 -27.45 -3.00
C GLU A 300 -4.53 -25.98 -2.93
N GLY A 301 -3.85 -25.57 -1.87
CA GLY A 301 -3.34 -24.21 -1.73
C GLY A 301 -3.24 -23.72 -0.30
N MET A 302 -2.82 -22.48 -0.19
CA MET A 302 -2.71 -21.76 1.07
C MET A 302 -4.10 -21.32 1.55
N ARG A 303 -4.39 -21.54 2.84
CA ARG A 303 -5.62 -21.11 3.47
C ARG A 303 -5.39 -20.80 4.96
N ILE A 304 -5.26 -19.54 5.31
CA ILE A 304 -5.22 -19.07 6.68
C ILE A 304 -6.63 -18.58 7.05
N VAL A 305 -7.21 -19.10 8.11
CA VAL A 305 -8.57 -18.77 8.56
C VAL A 305 -8.52 -18.06 9.90
N ILE A 306 -9.08 -16.85 9.94
CA ILE A 306 -9.20 -16.02 11.14
C ILE A 306 -10.68 -15.94 11.49
N GLU A 307 -11.08 -16.63 12.57
CA GLU A 307 -12.45 -16.59 13.06
C GLU A 307 -12.68 -15.37 13.94
N LEU A 308 -13.78 -14.68 13.70
CA LEU A 308 -14.13 -13.48 14.45
C LEU A 308 -15.11 -13.79 15.60
N LYS A 309 -15.11 -12.97 16.63
CA LYS A 309 -16.13 -12.96 17.68
C LYS A 309 -17.44 -12.46 17.10
N LYS A 310 -18.55 -12.72 17.80
CA LYS A 310 -19.87 -12.20 17.43
C LYS A 310 -19.86 -10.66 17.43
N ASP A 311 -20.57 -10.07 16.50
CA ASP A 311 -20.76 -8.61 16.36
C ASP A 311 -19.45 -7.81 16.11
N THR A 312 -18.41 -8.45 15.57
CA THR A 312 -17.14 -7.81 15.17
C THR A 312 -17.18 -7.44 13.70
N ASN A 313 -16.81 -6.20 13.36
CA ASN A 313 -16.66 -5.76 11.97
C ASN A 313 -15.40 -6.38 11.33
N PRO A 314 -15.54 -7.25 10.30
CA PRO A 314 -14.41 -7.94 9.71
C PRO A 314 -13.46 -7.01 8.96
N ASN A 315 -13.96 -5.90 8.38
CA ASN A 315 -13.13 -4.95 7.65
C ASN A 315 -12.18 -4.20 8.59
N VAL A 316 -12.65 -3.79 9.77
CA VAL A 316 -11.83 -3.14 10.79
C VAL A 316 -10.70 -4.06 11.25
N ILE A 317 -11.01 -5.32 11.52
CA ILE A 317 -9.99 -6.31 11.91
C ILE A 317 -8.98 -6.52 10.78
N LEU A 318 -9.45 -6.68 9.56
CA LEU A 318 -8.59 -6.89 8.39
C LEU A 318 -7.65 -5.69 8.18
N ASN A 319 -8.14 -4.46 8.29
CA ASN A 319 -7.34 -3.25 8.16
C ASN A 319 -6.30 -3.12 9.28
N ARG A 320 -6.67 -3.45 10.54
CA ARG A 320 -5.70 -3.51 11.65
C ARG A 320 -4.61 -4.57 11.40
N LEU A 321 -4.97 -5.71 10.84
CA LEU A 321 -4.01 -6.76 10.46
C LEU A 321 -3.07 -6.28 9.34
N TYR A 322 -3.56 -5.58 8.33
CA TYR A 322 -2.73 -4.97 7.29
C TYR A 322 -1.75 -3.92 7.85
N LYS A 323 -2.19 -3.10 8.81
CA LYS A 323 -1.34 -2.08 9.44
C LYS A 323 -0.24 -2.67 10.33
N HIS A 324 -0.51 -3.77 11.01
CA HIS A 324 0.36 -4.29 12.07
C HIS A 324 1.09 -5.59 11.73
N THR A 325 0.84 -6.19 10.56
CA THR A 325 1.47 -7.45 10.15
C THR A 325 1.97 -7.39 8.71
N GLN A 326 2.70 -8.42 8.30
CA GLN A 326 3.17 -8.57 6.92
C GLN A 326 2.07 -9.06 5.94
N LEU A 327 0.78 -9.03 6.31
CA LEU A 327 -0.32 -9.18 5.36
C LEU A 327 -0.33 -8.06 4.33
N GLN A 328 0.23 -6.91 4.67
CA GLN A 328 0.62 -5.87 3.74
C GLN A 328 2.07 -5.52 3.99
N SER A 329 2.88 -5.52 2.94
CA SER A 329 4.31 -5.23 3.03
C SER A 329 4.74 -4.31 1.88
N THR A 330 5.83 -3.58 2.10
CA THR A 330 6.45 -2.76 1.06
C THR A 330 7.61 -3.53 0.45
N TYR A 331 7.59 -3.71 -0.87
CA TYR A 331 8.71 -4.25 -1.64
C TYR A 331 9.50 -3.09 -2.25
N SER A 332 10.77 -2.95 -1.84
CA SER A 332 11.67 -1.94 -2.39
C SER A 332 12.30 -2.47 -3.67
N MET A 333 12.04 -1.82 -4.79
CA MET A 333 12.64 -2.13 -6.08
C MET A 333 13.94 -1.35 -6.23
N ILE A 334 15.02 -2.05 -6.59
CA ILE A 334 16.34 -1.49 -6.93
C ILE A 334 16.84 -2.29 -8.13
N MET A 335 16.75 -1.69 -9.32
CA MET A 335 17.05 -2.35 -10.60
C MET A 335 18.54 -2.28 -10.89
N LEU A 336 19.37 -2.74 -9.94
CA LEU A 336 20.83 -2.74 -10.03
C LEU A 336 21.33 -4.06 -10.62
N ALA A 337 22.09 -4.00 -11.71
CA ALA A 337 22.72 -5.18 -12.35
C ALA A 337 24.11 -4.83 -12.89
N LEU A 338 24.88 -5.85 -13.24
CA LEU A 338 26.19 -5.68 -13.88
C LEU A 338 26.01 -5.51 -15.38
N VAL A 339 26.55 -4.42 -15.93
CA VAL A 339 26.66 -4.14 -17.34
C VAL A 339 28.16 -4.10 -17.68
N ASN A 340 28.67 -5.08 -18.42
CA ASN A 340 30.09 -5.23 -18.72
C ASN A 340 31.02 -5.24 -17.48
N GLY A 341 30.53 -5.84 -16.38
CA GLY A 341 31.25 -5.92 -15.09
C GLY A 341 31.10 -4.69 -14.20
N GLU A 342 30.41 -3.63 -14.60
CA GLU A 342 30.15 -2.44 -13.81
C GLU A 342 28.73 -2.45 -13.23
N PRO A 343 28.54 -2.16 -11.94
CA PRO A 343 27.22 -2.07 -11.34
C PRO A 343 26.50 -0.79 -11.80
N LYS A 344 25.28 -0.93 -12.36
CA LYS A 344 24.46 0.17 -12.84
C LYS A 344 23.02 0.00 -12.41
N ILE A 345 22.39 1.09 -11.96
CA ILE A 345 20.94 1.15 -11.79
C ILE A 345 20.34 1.41 -13.16
N LEU A 346 19.45 0.55 -13.58
CA LEU A 346 18.91 0.52 -14.93
C LEU A 346 17.41 0.81 -14.94
N ARG A 347 16.98 1.55 -15.95
CA ARG A 347 15.58 1.69 -16.28
C ARG A 347 15.09 0.44 -17.00
N LEU A 348 13.78 0.25 -17.09
CA LEU A 348 13.20 -0.92 -17.74
C LEU A 348 13.65 -1.07 -19.20
N CYS A 349 13.64 0.01 -19.97
CA CYS A 349 14.11 -0.02 -21.37
C CYS A 349 15.58 -0.42 -21.49
N GLU A 350 16.43 0.04 -20.58
CA GLU A 350 17.86 -0.28 -20.61
C GLU A 350 18.14 -1.77 -20.34
N ILE A 351 17.38 -2.39 -19.46
CA ILE A 351 17.47 -3.85 -19.19
C ILE A 351 17.08 -4.63 -20.44
N ILE A 352 16.00 -4.23 -21.11
CA ILE A 352 15.54 -4.87 -22.35
C ILE A 352 16.57 -4.67 -23.46
N ASP A 353 17.12 -3.47 -23.60
CA ASP A 353 18.15 -3.16 -24.60
C ASP A 353 19.42 -4.00 -24.43
N GLU A 354 19.93 -4.12 -23.19
CA GLU A 354 21.12 -4.93 -22.91
C GLU A 354 20.86 -6.43 -23.16
N TYR A 355 19.65 -6.92 -22.84
CA TYR A 355 19.22 -8.27 -23.18
C TYR A 355 19.17 -8.49 -24.69
N LEU A 356 18.57 -7.59 -25.47
CA LEU A 356 18.48 -7.69 -26.93
C LEU A 356 19.86 -7.61 -27.60
N LYS A 357 20.76 -6.75 -27.13
CA LYS A 357 22.15 -6.69 -27.57
C LYS A 357 22.87 -8.03 -27.35
N HIS A 358 22.66 -8.65 -26.19
CA HIS A 358 23.21 -9.97 -25.91
C HIS A 358 22.65 -11.01 -26.86
N GLN A 359 21.33 -11.05 -27.10
CA GLN A 359 20.73 -12.00 -28.06
C GLN A 359 21.25 -11.79 -29.47
N LYS A 360 21.45 -10.56 -29.90
CA LYS A 360 22.05 -10.26 -31.20
C LYS A 360 23.46 -10.89 -31.35
N ILE A 361 24.27 -10.81 -30.31
CA ILE A 361 25.61 -11.44 -30.28
C ILE A 361 25.48 -12.97 -30.31
N VAL A 362 24.64 -13.55 -29.48
CA VAL A 362 24.42 -15.01 -29.39
C VAL A 362 23.95 -15.58 -30.73
N ILE A 363 22.91 -14.96 -31.33
CA ILE A 363 22.39 -15.44 -32.64
C ILE A 363 23.41 -15.27 -33.75
N THR A 364 24.16 -14.17 -33.78
CA THR A 364 25.23 -13.95 -34.77
C THR A 364 26.33 -15.02 -34.66
N ARG A 365 26.81 -15.31 -33.45
CA ARG A 365 27.85 -16.32 -33.21
C ARG A 365 27.33 -17.73 -33.53
N ARG A 366 26.13 -18.08 -33.08
CA ARG A 366 25.47 -19.35 -33.44
C ARG A 366 25.35 -19.52 -34.95
N THR A 367 24.84 -18.49 -35.62
CA THR A 367 24.66 -18.53 -37.08
C THR A 367 25.99 -18.70 -37.84
N LYS A 368 27.07 -18.03 -37.40
CA LYS A 368 28.41 -18.21 -37.93
C LYS A 368 28.94 -19.63 -37.73
N PHE A 369 28.71 -20.19 -36.53
CA PHE A 369 29.11 -21.56 -36.22
C PHE A 369 28.36 -22.58 -37.09
N ASP A 370 27.03 -22.44 -37.16
CA ASP A 370 26.21 -23.33 -38.00
C ASP A 370 26.50 -23.17 -39.50
N LEU A 371 26.80 -21.94 -39.94
CA LEU A 371 27.25 -21.66 -41.32
C LEU A 371 28.58 -22.38 -41.64
N ALA A 372 29.59 -22.19 -40.78
CA ALA A 372 30.90 -22.82 -40.99
C ALA A 372 30.80 -24.35 -41.02
N LYS A 373 29.96 -24.91 -40.12
CA LYS A 373 29.70 -26.35 -40.09
C LYS A 373 28.97 -26.83 -41.35
N ALA A 374 27.98 -26.08 -41.84
CA ALA A 374 27.25 -26.40 -43.07
C ALA A 374 28.13 -26.28 -44.29
N GLU A 375 28.96 -25.23 -44.40
CA GLU A 375 29.93 -25.04 -45.48
C GLU A 375 31.00 -26.16 -45.50
N ALA A 376 31.54 -26.51 -44.35
CA ALA A 376 32.48 -27.62 -44.25
C ALA A 376 31.87 -28.97 -44.70
N ARG A 377 30.58 -29.20 -44.32
CA ARG A 377 29.89 -30.43 -44.75
C ARG A 377 29.53 -30.41 -46.23
N ALA A 378 29.04 -29.28 -46.77
CA ALA A 378 28.73 -29.10 -48.20
C ALA A 378 29.99 -29.31 -49.05
N HIS A 379 31.12 -28.74 -48.62
CA HIS A 379 32.40 -28.93 -49.32
C HIS A 379 32.80 -30.41 -49.42
N ILE A 380 32.60 -31.20 -48.38
CA ILE A 380 32.85 -32.65 -48.43
C ILE A 380 31.90 -33.33 -49.43
N LEU A 381 30.56 -32.96 -49.37
CA LEU A 381 29.58 -33.54 -50.28
C LEU A 381 29.85 -33.19 -51.74
N GLU A 382 30.29 -31.95 -52.05
CA GLU A 382 30.70 -31.55 -53.38
C GLU A 382 31.88 -32.47 -53.93
N GLY A 383 32.83 -32.72 -53.07
CA GLY A 383 33.94 -33.68 -53.47
C GLY A 383 33.43 -35.10 -53.70
N LEU A 384 32.46 -35.57 -52.89
CA LEU A 384 31.87 -36.89 -53.08
C LEU A 384 31.03 -36.98 -54.38
N LEU A 385 30.32 -35.90 -54.76
CA LEU A 385 29.55 -35.85 -56.01
C LEU A 385 30.49 -35.89 -57.19
N ILE A 386 31.58 -35.11 -57.19
CA ILE A 386 32.60 -35.17 -58.21
C ILE A 386 33.14 -36.58 -58.36
N ALA A 387 33.39 -37.26 -57.24
CA ALA A 387 33.88 -38.65 -57.27
C ALA A 387 32.86 -39.65 -57.82
N LEU A 388 31.58 -39.46 -57.49
CA LEU A 388 30.45 -40.30 -57.97
C LEU A 388 30.21 -40.09 -59.45
N ASP A 389 30.36 -38.87 -59.96
CA ASP A 389 30.27 -38.59 -61.44
C ASP A 389 31.41 -39.21 -62.23
N ASN A 390 32.60 -39.46 -61.62
CA ASN A 390 33.78 -39.99 -62.22
C ASN A 390 34.26 -41.31 -61.62
N ILE A 391 33.31 -42.12 -61.13
CA ILE A 391 33.60 -43.26 -60.26
C ILE A 391 34.61 -44.26 -60.81
N ASP A 392 34.53 -44.63 -62.13
CA ASP A 392 35.45 -45.56 -62.73
C ASP A 392 36.88 -45.01 -62.72
N GLU A 393 37.03 -43.72 -62.97
CA GLU A 393 38.33 -43.08 -62.96
C GLU A 393 38.91 -42.95 -61.56
N VAL A 394 38.10 -42.63 -60.62
CA VAL A 394 38.48 -42.57 -59.17
C VAL A 394 38.96 -43.95 -58.73
N ILE A 395 38.24 -45.03 -59.02
CA ILE A 395 38.64 -46.39 -58.67
C ILE A 395 39.97 -46.76 -59.33
N LYS A 396 40.11 -46.34 -60.56
CA LYS A 396 41.40 -46.62 -61.33
C LYS A 396 42.53 -45.88 -60.67
N VAL A 397 42.39 -44.61 -60.32
CA VAL A 397 43.46 -43.82 -59.64
C VAL A 397 43.79 -44.46 -58.27
N ILE A 398 42.80 -44.81 -57.45
CA ILE A 398 43.05 -45.45 -56.16
C ILE A 398 43.78 -46.78 -56.27
N ARG A 399 43.35 -47.64 -57.22
CA ARG A 399 43.98 -48.96 -57.44
C ARG A 399 45.36 -48.87 -57.98
N SER A 400 45.74 -47.85 -58.79
CA SER A 400 47.05 -47.63 -59.39
C SER A 400 47.99 -46.88 -58.42
N SER A 401 47.56 -46.48 -57.27
CA SER A 401 48.34 -45.73 -56.28
C SER A 401 48.83 -46.62 -55.16
N TYR A 402 50.10 -46.43 -54.77
CA TYR A 402 50.75 -47.18 -53.68
C TYR A 402 50.52 -46.49 -52.31
N ASN A 403 50.90 -45.21 -52.21
CA ASN A 403 50.70 -44.36 -50.99
C ASN A 403 50.31 -42.88 -51.33
N ASP A 404 50.16 -42.57 -52.59
CA ASP A 404 49.98 -41.24 -53.20
C ASP A 404 48.57 -41.05 -53.80
N ALA A 405 47.63 -41.88 -53.39
CA ALA A 405 46.23 -41.82 -53.88
C ALA A 405 45.56 -40.48 -53.60
N LYS A 406 45.82 -39.91 -52.45
CA LYS A 406 45.27 -38.63 -52.00
C LYS A 406 45.73 -37.48 -52.90
N GLU A 407 47.07 -37.35 -53.11
CA GLU A 407 47.64 -36.32 -53.94
C GLU A 407 47.20 -36.44 -55.41
N LYS A 408 47.13 -37.66 -55.94
CA LYS A 408 46.68 -37.93 -57.31
C LYS A 408 45.20 -37.54 -57.51
N LEU A 409 44.32 -37.82 -56.52
CA LEU A 409 42.92 -37.40 -56.57
C LEU A 409 42.82 -35.88 -56.53
N MET A 410 43.61 -35.21 -55.67
CA MET A 410 43.63 -33.73 -55.58
C MET A 410 44.00 -33.11 -56.92
N VAL A 411 45.06 -33.55 -57.53
CA VAL A 411 45.55 -32.99 -58.79
C VAL A 411 44.64 -33.34 -59.99
N ARG A 412 44.10 -34.54 -60.03
CA ARG A 412 43.32 -35.01 -61.21
C ARG A 412 41.91 -34.36 -61.22
N PHE A 413 41.27 -34.21 -60.08
CA PHE A 413 39.92 -33.73 -60.02
C PHE A 413 39.79 -32.33 -59.41
N GLY A 414 40.89 -31.64 -59.05
CA GLY A 414 40.89 -30.34 -58.47
C GLY A 414 40.29 -30.32 -57.00
N LEU A 415 40.47 -31.45 -56.34
CA LEU A 415 39.88 -31.65 -55.00
C LEU A 415 40.77 -31.09 -53.89
N SER A 416 40.17 -30.67 -52.80
CA SER A 416 40.89 -30.34 -51.59
C SER A 416 41.40 -31.62 -50.88
N GLU A 417 42.32 -31.43 -49.96
CA GLU A 417 42.86 -32.52 -49.14
C GLU A 417 41.73 -33.22 -48.32
N ILE A 418 40.80 -32.43 -47.74
CA ILE A 418 39.66 -32.94 -46.97
C ILE A 418 38.69 -33.72 -47.83
N GLN A 419 38.41 -33.23 -49.05
CA GLN A 419 37.57 -33.94 -50.03
C GLN A 419 38.18 -35.24 -50.49
N SER A 420 39.49 -35.23 -50.84
CA SER A 420 40.22 -36.42 -51.26
C SER A 420 40.28 -37.50 -50.17
N GLN A 421 40.49 -37.09 -48.92
CA GLN A 421 40.44 -37.98 -47.77
C GLN A 421 39.05 -38.60 -47.58
N ALA A 422 37.97 -37.78 -47.66
CA ALA A 422 36.60 -38.25 -47.56
C ALA A 422 36.20 -39.27 -48.65
N ILE A 423 36.79 -39.12 -49.84
CA ILE A 423 36.61 -40.08 -50.95
C ILE A 423 37.32 -41.39 -50.63
N LEU A 424 38.55 -41.35 -50.08
CA LEU A 424 39.29 -42.56 -49.67
C LEU A 424 38.63 -43.31 -48.53
N ASP A 425 37.98 -42.58 -47.62
CA ASP A 425 37.25 -43.16 -46.48
C ASP A 425 35.80 -43.64 -46.84
N MET A 426 35.42 -43.48 -48.14
CA MET A 426 34.07 -43.83 -48.59
C MET A 426 33.91 -45.36 -48.71
N ARG A 427 32.85 -45.86 -48.06
CA ARG A 427 32.50 -47.29 -48.12
C ARG A 427 31.92 -47.62 -49.50
N LEU A 428 32.26 -48.79 -50.03
CA LEU A 428 31.81 -49.28 -51.34
C LEU A 428 30.25 -49.31 -51.44
N ALA A 429 29.55 -49.50 -50.35
CA ALA A 429 28.12 -49.48 -50.34
C ALA A 429 27.51 -48.08 -50.74
N ARG A 430 28.26 -46.98 -50.63
CA ARG A 430 27.85 -45.62 -51.00
C ARG A 430 27.96 -45.38 -52.54
N LEU A 431 28.43 -46.31 -53.31
CA LEU A 431 28.47 -46.21 -54.75
C LEU A 431 27.14 -46.59 -55.43
N GLN A 432 26.09 -46.96 -54.67
CA GLN A 432 24.78 -47.30 -55.20
C GLN A 432 24.05 -46.04 -55.63
N GLY A 433 23.18 -46.13 -56.66
CA GLY A 433 22.41 -44.97 -57.16
C GLY A 433 21.49 -44.32 -56.17
N LEU A 434 20.92 -45.08 -55.23
CA LEU A 434 20.11 -44.59 -54.12
C LEU A 434 20.93 -43.70 -53.10
N GLU A 435 22.23 -44.02 -52.92
CA GLU A 435 23.07 -43.22 -52.02
C GLU A 435 23.50 -41.90 -52.67
N ARG A 436 23.66 -41.90 -54.01
CA ARG A 436 23.87 -40.65 -54.75
C ARG A 436 22.75 -39.67 -54.59
N GLU A 437 21.47 -40.08 -54.74
CA GLU A 437 20.32 -39.24 -54.56
C GLU A 437 20.27 -38.66 -53.12
N LYS A 438 20.63 -39.45 -52.11
CA LYS A 438 20.72 -38.96 -50.71
C LYS A 438 21.80 -37.87 -50.53
N ILE A 439 22.97 -38.05 -51.19
CA ILE A 439 24.06 -37.07 -51.11
C ILE A 439 23.66 -35.79 -51.85
N GLU A 440 23.01 -35.87 -53.01
CA GLU A 440 22.50 -34.73 -53.74
C GLU A 440 21.42 -33.99 -52.97
N ASN A 441 20.48 -34.68 -52.33
CA ASN A 441 19.47 -34.09 -51.48
C ASN A 441 20.06 -33.42 -50.23
N GLU A 442 20.99 -34.08 -49.52
CA GLU A 442 21.70 -33.50 -48.38
C GLU A 442 22.48 -32.23 -48.80
N HIS A 443 23.16 -32.27 -49.98
CA HIS A 443 23.88 -31.10 -50.49
C HIS A 443 22.91 -29.92 -50.76
N ASN A 444 21.81 -30.18 -51.46
CA ASN A 444 20.83 -29.17 -51.78
C ASN A 444 20.17 -28.54 -50.51
N GLU A 445 19.83 -29.35 -49.50
CA GLU A 445 19.37 -28.86 -48.22
C GLU A 445 20.41 -27.99 -47.50
N LEU A 446 21.68 -28.40 -47.55
CA LEU A 446 22.77 -27.61 -46.96
C LEU A 446 22.96 -26.28 -47.69
N MET A 447 22.89 -26.26 -49.01
CA MET A 447 23.00 -25.02 -49.81
C MET A 447 21.88 -24.03 -49.47
N GLN A 448 20.66 -24.54 -49.27
CA GLN A 448 19.54 -23.70 -48.81
C GLN A 448 19.83 -23.14 -47.41
N LYS A 449 20.30 -23.96 -46.46
CA LYS A 449 20.69 -23.52 -45.11
C LYS A 449 21.82 -22.50 -45.14
N ILE A 450 22.85 -22.72 -45.97
CA ILE A 450 23.96 -21.77 -46.13
C ILE A 450 23.45 -20.42 -46.66
N ALA A 451 22.62 -20.43 -47.70
CA ALA A 451 22.01 -19.21 -48.23
C ALA A 451 21.18 -18.48 -47.15
N TYR A 452 20.40 -19.22 -46.35
CA TYR A 452 19.62 -18.68 -45.23
C TYR A 452 20.53 -18.08 -44.16
N TYR A 453 21.56 -18.78 -43.69
CA TYR A 453 22.49 -18.27 -42.69
C TYR A 453 23.25 -17.01 -43.18
N LYS A 454 23.69 -17.00 -44.43
CA LYS A 454 24.29 -15.81 -45.04
C LYS A 454 23.30 -14.63 -45.07
N SER A 455 22.02 -14.88 -45.37
CA SER A 455 21.02 -13.83 -45.39
C SER A 455 20.74 -13.22 -44.00
N ILE A 456 20.80 -14.04 -42.93
CA ILE A 456 20.68 -13.56 -41.55
C ILE A 456 21.87 -12.67 -41.17
N LEU A 457 23.09 -13.10 -41.52
CA LEU A 457 24.32 -12.37 -41.20
C LEU A 457 24.48 -11.06 -41.99
N ALA A 458 23.85 -10.95 -43.16
CA ALA A 458 23.90 -9.78 -44.02
C ALA A 458 22.85 -8.72 -43.69
N ASP A 459 21.76 -9.08 -42.97
CA ASP A 459 20.63 -8.23 -42.74
C ASP A 459 20.23 -8.24 -41.24
N GLU A 460 20.43 -7.11 -40.57
CA GLU A 460 20.12 -6.95 -39.17
C GLU A 460 18.63 -7.14 -38.87
N HIS A 461 17.72 -6.71 -39.76
CA HIS A 461 16.28 -6.90 -39.58
C HIS A 461 15.90 -8.38 -39.59
N LYS A 462 16.55 -9.20 -40.45
CA LYS A 462 16.34 -10.64 -40.41
C LYS A 462 16.88 -11.29 -39.16
N LEU A 463 18.01 -10.83 -38.66
CA LEU A 463 18.58 -11.30 -37.40
C LEU A 463 17.63 -10.99 -36.24
N MET A 464 17.11 -9.75 -36.15
CA MET A 464 16.10 -9.38 -35.14
C MET A 464 14.79 -10.16 -35.32
N GLY A 465 14.42 -10.49 -36.58
CA GLY A 465 13.30 -11.38 -36.86
C GLY A 465 13.45 -12.76 -36.24
N VAL A 466 14.65 -13.37 -36.34
CA VAL A 466 14.94 -14.66 -35.69
C VAL A 466 14.78 -14.58 -34.17
N ILE A 467 15.27 -13.50 -33.56
CA ILE A 467 15.10 -13.28 -32.09
C ILE A 467 13.61 -13.19 -31.74
N LYS A 468 12.83 -12.44 -32.52
CA LYS A 468 11.38 -12.29 -32.33
C LYS A 468 10.63 -13.63 -32.43
N ASP A 469 10.96 -14.42 -33.44
CA ASP A 469 10.35 -15.74 -33.65
C ASP A 469 10.66 -16.70 -32.51
N GLU A 470 11.89 -16.72 -32.02
CA GLU A 470 12.30 -17.54 -30.89
C GLU A 470 11.65 -17.12 -29.59
N LEU A 471 11.53 -15.81 -29.33
CA LEU A 471 10.80 -15.30 -28.18
C LEU A 471 9.31 -15.65 -28.25
N THR A 472 8.73 -15.59 -29.45
CA THR A 472 7.32 -15.96 -29.68
C THR A 472 7.08 -17.45 -29.42
N GLU A 473 7.99 -18.32 -29.87
CA GLU A 473 7.96 -19.76 -29.57
C GLU A 473 7.97 -20.02 -28.06
N ILE A 474 8.88 -19.34 -27.35
CA ILE A 474 9.01 -19.47 -25.90
C ILE A 474 7.76 -18.99 -25.18
N LYS A 475 7.18 -17.86 -25.62
CA LYS A 475 5.91 -17.34 -25.07
C LYS A 475 4.78 -18.34 -25.25
N GLN A 476 4.64 -18.94 -26.43
CA GLN A 476 3.59 -19.94 -26.70
C GLN A 476 3.77 -21.20 -25.85
N LYS A 477 5.01 -21.63 -25.60
CA LYS A 477 5.31 -22.87 -24.88
C LYS A 477 5.25 -22.74 -23.36
N TYR A 478 5.67 -21.61 -22.81
CA TYR A 478 5.87 -21.42 -21.36
C TYR A 478 5.06 -20.27 -20.78
N GLY A 479 4.38 -19.48 -21.60
CA GLY A 479 3.56 -18.35 -21.13
C GLY A 479 2.40 -18.81 -20.28
N ASP A 480 2.18 -18.12 -19.18
CA ASP A 480 1.07 -18.31 -18.25
C ASP A 480 0.38 -16.99 -17.90
N GLY A 481 -0.74 -17.08 -17.18
CA GLY A 481 -1.47 -15.91 -16.70
C GLY A 481 -0.74 -15.21 -15.56
N ARG A 482 -0.99 -13.90 -15.40
CA ARG A 482 -0.52 -13.15 -14.21
C ARG A 482 -1.09 -13.78 -12.94
N ARG A 483 -0.24 -13.91 -11.93
CA ARG A 483 -0.61 -14.33 -10.58
C ARG A 483 -0.96 -13.14 -9.70
N THR A 484 -0.13 -12.09 -9.73
CA THR A 484 -0.32 -10.88 -8.91
C THR A 484 -1.34 -9.94 -9.55
N LYS A 485 -2.38 -9.57 -8.80
CA LYS A 485 -3.39 -8.59 -9.22
C LYS A 485 -2.89 -7.17 -9.01
N ILE A 486 -3.38 -6.24 -9.82
CA ILE A 486 -3.15 -4.81 -9.64
C ILE A 486 -4.51 -4.21 -9.27
N ILE A 487 -4.60 -3.62 -8.09
CA ILE A 487 -5.83 -2.99 -7.59
C ILE A 487 -5.58 -1.49 -7.42
N ALA A 488 -6.66 -0.72 -7.39
CA ALA A 488 -6.56 0.71 -7.10
C ALA A 488 -5.89 0.93 -5.74
N ASP A 489 -5.12 1.99 -5.61
CA ASP A 489 -4.63 2.41 -4.31
C ASP A 489 -5.73 3.23 -3.64
N ASP A 490 -6.25 2.71 -2.53
CA ASP A 490 -7.30 3.37 -1.73
C ASP A 490 -6.74 4.56 -0.91
N GLY A 491 -5.53 5.03 -1.22
CA GLY A 491 -4.90 6.18 -0.54
C GLY A 491 -4.30 5.87 0.82
N GLY A 492 -4.06 4.60 1.10
CA GLY A 492 -3.60 4.10 2.41
C GLY A 492 -4.77 3.69 3.31
N ILE A 493 -4.49 2.97 4.38
CA ILE A 493 -5.49 2.66 5.40
C ILE A 493 -5.68 3.93 6.24
N ASP A 494 -6.76 4.66 5.99
CA ASP A 494 -7.14 5.80 6.82
C ASP A 494 -7.36 5.32 8.27
N GLU A 495 -6.90 6.09 9.25
CA GLU A 495 -7.08 5.72 10.67
C GLU A 495 -8.55 5.51 11.02
N GLU A 496 -9.44 6.19 10.32
CA GLU A 496 -10.87 6.06 10.44
C GLU A 496 -11.39 4.64 10.18
N TYR A 497 -10.83 3.93 9.18
CA TYR A 497 -11.18 2.51 8.89
C TYR A 497 -10.68 1.50 9.95
N LEU A 498 -9.87 1.96 10.90
CA LEU A 498 -9.37 1.12 12.00
C LEU A 498 -10.23 1.21 13.26
N ILE A 499 -11.20 2.11 13.27
CA ILE A 499 -12.04 2.43 14.41
C ILE A 499 -13.46 1.94 14.11
N ASP A 500 -14.06 1.23 15.05
CA ASP A 500 -15.44 0.80 14.91
C ASP A 500 -16.36 2.04 14.91
N GLU A 501 -17.31 2.08 13.95
CA GLU A 501 -18.36 3.09 13.97
C GLU A 501 -19.37 2.71 15.05
N GLU A 502 -19.46 3.52 16.10
CA GLU A 502 -20.38 3.32 17.22
C GLU A 502 -20.90 4.68 17.71
N ASP A 503 -22.11 4.69 18.22
CA ASP A 503 -22.66 5.86 18.87
C ASP A 503 -22.02 6.08 20.23
N VAL A 504 -21.59 7.32 20.47
CA VAL A 504 -20.85 7.71 21.65
C VAL A 504 -21.44 8.97 22.26
N ALA A 505 -21.42 9.04 23.59
CA ALA A 505 -21.73 10.23 24.34
C ALA A 505 -20.46 11.03 24.65
N VAL A 506 -20.33 12.20 24.07
CA VAL A 506 -19.24 13.14 24.34
C VAL A 506 -19.74 14.15 25.38
N THR A 507 -19.05 14.26 26.51
CA THR A 507 -19.37 15.21 27.56
C THR A 507 -18.28 16.28 27.64
N LEU A 508 -18.72 17.55 27.66
CA LEU A 508 -17.86 18.71 27.90
C LEU A 508 -18.30 19.40 29.22
N THR A 509 -17.35 19.64 30.12
CA THR A 509 -17.61 20.33 31.37
C THR A 509 -17.39 21.84 31.26
N HIS A 510 -17.93 22.60 32.22
CA HIS A 510 -17.77 24.06 32.31
C HIS A 510 -16.29 24.49 32.42
N LEU A 511 -15.47 23.71 33.09
CA LEU A 511 -14.02 23.95 33.19
C LEU A 511 -13.20 23.44 31.99
N GLY A 512 -13.88 22.92 30.95
CA GLY A 512 -13.24 22.49 29.71
C GLY A 512 -12.60 21.09 29.74
N TYR A 513 -13.13 20.18 30.57
CA TYR A 513 -12.79 18.77 30.51
C TYR A 513 -13.71 18.05 29.54
N ILE A 514 -13.17 17.19 28.72
CA ILE A 514 -13.91 16.44 27.72
C ILE A 514 -13.59 14.95 27.82
N LYS A 515 -14.57 14.12 27.55
CA LYS A 515 -14.41 12.66 27.43
C LYS A 515 -15.44 12.07 26.47
N ARG A 516 -15.16 10.90 25.98
CA ARG A 516 -16.04 10.06 25.17
C ARG A 516 -16.38 8.79 25.97
N VAL A 517 -17.65 8.39 25.94
CA VAL A 517 -18.15 7.16 26.57
C VAL A 517 -19.04 6.45 25.54
N PRO A 518 -18.90 5.12 25.31
CA PRO A 518 -19.85 4.38 24.46
C PRO A 518 -21.28 4.52 24.96
N GLU A 519 -22.27 4.76 24.08
CA GLU A 519 -23.66 4.99 24.43
C GLU A 519 -24.25 3.84 25.25
N ASN A 520 -23.88 2.58 24.91
CA ASN A 520 -24.34 1.38 25.61
C ASN A 520 -23.97 1.34 27.12
N THR A 521 -23.07 2.19 27.57
CA THR A 521 -22.70 2.34 28.99
C THR A 521 -23.82 3.03 29.79
N TYR A 522 -24.70 3.75 29.13
CA TYR A 522 -25.88 4.43 29.70
C TYR A 522 -27.12 3.56 29.47
N LYS A 523 -27.24 2.41 30.15
CA LYS A 523 -28.43 1.58 30.07
C LYS A 523 -29.63 2.27 30.71
N ALA A 524 -30.74 2.31 29.98
CA ALA A 524 -32.02 2.83 30.50
C ALA A 524 -32.47 2.10 31.79
N GLN A 525 -32.73 2.84 32.85
CA GLN A 525 -33.30 2.32 34.10
C GLN A 525 -34.82 2.41 34.07
N ARG A 526 -35.51 1.40 34.67
CA ARG A 526 -36.95 1.40 34.81
C ARG A 526 -37.40 2.48 35.79
N ARG A 527 -38.62 3.02 35.66
CA ARG A 527 -39.27 3.98 36.57
C ARG A 527 -39.05 3.56 38.03
N GLY A 528 -38.52 4.50 38.88
CA GLY A 528 -38.19 4.25 40.29
C GLY A 528 -36.74 3.87 40.60
N GLY A 529 -35.86 3.81 39.61
CA GLY A 529 -34.40 3.63 39.80
C GLY A 529 -33.77 4.83 40.47
N LYS A 530 -32.76 4.66 41.33
CA LYS A 530 -31.86 5.73 41.76
C LYS A 530 -31.03 6.16 40.58
N GLY A 531 -31.09 7.45 40.19
CA GLY A 531 -30.30 8.02 39.11
C GLY A 531 -28.83 7.64 39.24
N ILE A 532 -28.15 7.53 38.08
CA ILE A 532 -26.76 7.12 37.99
C ILE A 532 -25.87 8.37 37.99
N VAL A 533 -24.87 8.43 38.85
CA VAL A 533 -23.86 9.51 38.88
C VAL A 533 -23.02 9.46 37.60
N GLY A 534 -23.19 10.43 36.70
CA GLY A 534 -22.49 10.48 35.40
C GLY A 534 -21.02 10.94 35.50
N LEU A 535 -20.67 11.77 36.48
CA LEU A 535 -19.32 12.30 36.66
C LEU A 535 -19.05 12.61 38.11
N THR A 536 -17.89 12.26 38.62
CA THR A 536 -17.35 12.85 39.86
C THR A 536 -16.61 14.13 39.49
N THR A 537 -17.33 15.26 39.52
CA THR A 537 -16.72 16.58 39.32
C THR A 537 -16.10 17.07 40.63
N ARG A 538 -15.14 18.02 40.56
CA ARG A 538 -14.80 18.86 41.72
C ARG A 538 -16.05 19.67 42.07
N ASP A 539 -16.18 20.10 43.33
CA ASP A 539 -17.32 20.84 43.83
C ASP A 539 -17.71 22.11 43.01
N SER A 540 -16.87 22.49 42.02
CA SER A 540 -17.02 23.69 41.18
C SER A 540 -17.13 23.41 39.67
N ASP A 541 -17.26 22.13 39.21
CA ASP A 541 -17.37 21.80 37.79
C ASP A 541 -18.65 21.00 37.51
N PHE A 542 -19.24 21.16 36.30
CA PHE A 542 -20.44 20.45 35.86
C PHE A 542 -20.41 20.19 34.37
N VAL A 543 -21.23 19.25 33.92
CA VAL A 543 -21.37 18.96 32.48
C VAL A 543 -22.13 20.13 31.84
N LYS A 544 -21.46 20.81 30.91
CA LYS A 544 -22.02 21.90 30.12
C LYS A 544 -22.74 21.39 28.89
N ASP A 545 -22.12 20.50 28.15
CA ASP A 545 -22.63 19.94 26.91
C ASP A 545 -22.52 18.39 26.94
N LEU A 546 -23.60 17.72 26.54
CA LEU A 546 -23.67 16.29 26.27
C LEU A 546 -24.09 16.10 24.81
N ILE A 547 -23.25 15.50 24.01
CA ILE A 547 -23.44 15.34 22.59
C ILE A 547 -23.42 13.85 22.28
N ILE A 548 -24.49 13.34 21.68
CA ILE A 548 -24.54 11.97 21.13
C ILE A 548 -24.21 12.07 19.64
N THR A 549 -23.24 11.31 19.20
CA THR A 549 -22.72 11.38 17.85
C THR A 549 -22.01 10.06 17.50
N SER A 550 -21.80 9.79 16.22
CA SER A 550 -20.95 8.65 15.80
C SER A 550 -19.47 8.93 16.08
N THR A 551 -18.70 7.88 16.36
CA THR A 551 -17.22 7.97 16.43
C THR A 551 -16.63 8.61 15.18
N HIS A 552 -17.27 8.45 14.02
CA HIS A 552 -16.80 8.97 12.72
C HIS A 552 -17.28 10.38 12.40
N ASP A 553 -18.18 10.96 13.21
CA ASP A 553 -18.65 12.33 13.01
C ASP A 553 -17.56 13.34 13.38
N TYR A 554 -17.62 14.52 12.77
CA TYR A 554 -16.80 15.65 13.16
C TYR A 554 -17.42 16.39 14.36
N LEU A 555 -16.57 16.86 15.26
CA LEU A 555 -16.94 17.81 16.30
C LEU A 555 -16.26 19.14 16.00
N MET A 556 -17.07 20.19 15.86
CA MET A 556 -16.62 21.56 15.64
C MET A 556 -16.65 22.33 16.94
N PHE A 557 -15.49 22.78 17.41
CA PHE A 557 -15.33 23.55 18.65
C PHE A 557 -15.16 25.03 18.29
N PHE A 558 -16.14 25.82 18.63
CA PHE A 558 -16.11 27.28 18.45
C PHE A 558 -15.59 27.95 19.71
N THR A 559 -14.79 29.00 19.56
CA THR A 559 -14.20 29.71 20.69
C THR A 559 -14.68 31.15 20.79
N ASP A 560 -14.53 31.74 21.97
CA ASP A 560 -14.90 33.13 22.22
C ASP A 560 -14.07 34.14 21.40
N LEU A 561 -12.93 33.73 20.82
CA LEU A 561 -12.13 34.53 19.89
C LEU A 561 -12.58 34.39 18.42
N GLY A 562 -13.73 33.75 18.17
CA GLY A 562 -14.28 33.58 16.82
C GLY A 562 -13.53 32.58 15.94
N LYS A 563 -12.78 31.66 16.51
CA LYS A 563 -12.15 30.55 15.84
C LYS A 563 -12.95 29.27 15.97
N VAL A 564 -12.71 28.33 15.03
CA VAL A 564 -13.25 26.98 15.05
C VAL A 564 -12.17 25.96 14.85
N TYR A 565 -12.22 24.89 15.60
CA TYR A 565 -11.36 23.72 15.53
C TYR A 565 -12.21 22.50 15.16
N LYS A 566 -11.71 21.63 14.28
CA LYS A 566 -12.40 20.44 13.80
C LYS A 566 -11.60 19.21 14.16
N ILE A 567 -12.19 18.26 14.87
CA ILE A 567 -11.63 16.94 15.17
C ILE A 567 -12.69 15.87 14.97
N LYS A 568 -12.28 14.63 14.72
CA LYS A 568 -13.18 13.48 14.71
C LYS A 568 -13.54 13.07 16.14
N ALA A 569 -14.77 12.57 16.37
CA ALA A 569 -15.20 12.18 17.71
C ALA A 569 -14.33 11.07 18.31
N TYR A 570 -13.78 10.18 17.48
CA TYR A 570 -12.86 9.13 17.93
C TYR A 570 -11.49 9.68 18.44
N GLU A 571 -11.09 10.89 18.04
CA GLU A 571 -9.87 11.53 18.56
C GLU A 571 -9.99 11.91 20.04
N ILE A 572 -11.22 12.00 20.59
CA ILE A 572 -11.45 12.22 22.02
C ILE A 572 -11.18 10.93 22.79
N PRO A 573 -10.35 10.93 23.82
CA PRO A 573 -10.07 9.74 24.60
C PRO A 573 -11.32 9.14 25.23
N GLU A 574 -11.45 7.82 25.11
CA GLU A 574 -12.44 7.06 25.82
C GLU A 574 -12.11 7.05 27.31
N ALA A 575 -13.11 7.23 28.14
CA ALA A 575 -12.96 7.21 29.58
C ALA A 575 -14.14 6.53 30.24
N SER A 576 -13.94 6.02 31.45
CA SER A 576 -15.06 5.47 32.23
C SER A 576 -16.07 6.56 32.57
N ARG A 577 -17.32 6.15 32.80
CA ARG A 577 -18.42 7.06 33.14
C ARG A 577 -18.09 8.03 34.30
N THR A 578 -17.41 7.57 35.33
CA THR A 578 -17.06 8.37 36.54
C THR A 578 -15.73 9.13 36.37
N ALA A 579 -14.97 8.92 35.31
CA ALA A 579 -13.72 9.64 35.12
C ALA A 579 -13.94 11.12 34.80
N LYS A 580 -12.99 11.96 35.21
CA LYS A 580 -13.02 13.40 35.02
C LYS A 580 -12.92 13.85 33.57
N GLY A 581 -12.33 13.01 32.68
CA GLY A 581 -11.99 13.37 31.32
C GLY A 581 -10.65 14.10 31.21
N THR A 582 -10.33 14.54 29.99
CA THR A 582 -9.07 15.20 29.64
C THR A 582 -9.33 16.67 29.29
N PRO A 583 -8.46 17.63 29.68
CA PRO A 583 -8.62 19.03 29.29
C PRO A 583 -8.66 19.21 27.78
N VAL A 584 -9.61 19.97 27.29
CA VAL A 584 -9.79 20.25 25.85
C VAL A 584 -8.54 20.88 25.21
N ILE A 585 -7.76 21.63 25.97
CA ILE A 585 -6.50 22.23 25.53
C ILE A 585 -5.44 21.21 25.08
N ASN A 586 -5.59 19.95 25.49
CA ASN A 586 -4.66 18.89 25.08
C ASN A 586 -4.92 18.39 23.65
N PHE A 587 -6.07 18.69 23.06
CA PHE A 587 -6.43 18.29 21.69
C PHE A 587 -6.51 19.48 20.74
N LEU A 588 -6.93 20.64 21.26
CA LEU A 588 -7.07 21.87 20.51
C LEU A 588 -5.92 22.81 20.85
N ASN A 589 -5.23 23.29 19.83
CA ASN A 589 -4.19 24.31 20.01
C ASN A 589 -4.82 25.67 20.28
N LEU A 590 -5.41 25.82 21.48
CA LEU A 590 -6.05 27.06 21.91
C LEU A 590 -5.00 28.10 22.32
N ASP A 591 -5.28 29.36 22.01
CA ASP A 591 -4.47 30.48 22.47
C ASP A 591 -4.64 30.71 23.99
N GLN A 592 -3.70 31.44 24.60
CA GLN A 592 -3.77 31.72 26.04
C GLN A 592 -5.02 32.52 26.37
N GLY A 593 -5.89 31.94 27.22
CA GLY A 593 -7.15 32.55 27.64
C GLY A 593 -8.35 32.34 26.70
N GLU A 594 -8.15 31.63 25.56
CA GLU A 594 -9.21 31.22 24.64
C GLU A 594 -10.12 30.16 25.30
N ARG A 595 -11.44 30.28 25.14
CA ARG A 595 -12.41 29.35 25.71
C ARG A 595 -13.38 28.82 24.68
N VAL A 596 -13.71 27.53 24.79
CA VAL A 596 -14.74 26.91 23.95
C VAL A 596 -16.13 27.45 24.34
N THR A 597 -16.82 28.02 23.37
CA THR A 597 -18.15 28.61 23.50
C THR A 597 -19.26 27.60 23.15
N ALA A 598 -19.08 26.85 22.06
CA ALA A 598 -20.03 25.86 21.55
C ALA A 598 -19.31 24.68 20.93
N VAL A 599 -19.95 23.51 20.98
CA VAL A 599 -19.50 22.29 20.25
C VAL A 599 -20.68 21.79 19.43
N ILE A 600 -20.43 21.57 18.12
CA ILE A 600 -21.45 21.15 17.17
C ILE A 600 -21.02 19.86 16.51
N PRO A 601 -21.80 18.78 16.60
CA PRO A 601 -21.56 17.57 15.85
C PRO A 601 -21.94 17.78 14.38
N VAL A 602 -21.13 17.27 13.46
CA VAL A 602 -21.35 17.42 12.01
C VAL A 602 -21.08 16.08 11.33
N LYS A 603 -22.15 15.54 10.76
CA LYS A 603 -22.06 14.30 9.98
C LYS A 603 -21.57 14.58 8.56
N GLU A 604 -22.13 15.58 7.91
CA GLU A 604 -21.81 15.99 6.55
C GLU A 604 -21.77 17.52 6.42
N PHE A 605 -20.88 18.03 5.57
CA PHE A 605 -20.73 19.46 5.32
C PHE A 605 -21.57 19.88 4.09
N ALA A 606 -22.89 19.78 4.22
CA ALA A 606 -23.83 20.11 3.15
C ALA A 606 -24.00 21.63 2.96
N ASP A 607 -24.33 22.07 1.74
CA ASP A 607 -24.52 23.49 1.39
C ASP A 607 -25.87 24.06 1.87
N ASP A 608 -26.84 23.21 2.17
CA ASP A 608 -28.18 23.52 2.68
C ASP A 608 -28.26 23.68 4.20
N ASN A 609 -27.17 23.35 4.90
CA ASN A 609 -27.05 23.56 6.33
C ASN A 609 -26.18 24.79 6.63
N TYR A 610 -26.59 25.55 7.63
CA TYR A 610 -25.92 26.80 7.99
C TYR A 610 -25.50 26.81 9.47
N LEU A 611 -24.46 27.61 9.74
CA LEU A 611 -24.07 27.97 11.09
C LEU A 611 -24.45 29.44 11.32
N ILE A 612 -25.27 29.68 12.37
CA ILE A 612 -25.62 31.00 12.83
C ILE A 612 -24.79 31.29 14.07
N MET A 613 -24.11 32.42 14.06
CA MET A 613 -23.18 32.88 15.09
C MET A 613 -23.60 34.27 15.60
N VAL A 614 -23.56 34.46 16.91
CA VAL A 614 -23.85 35.76 17.50
C VAL A 614 -22.75 36.20 18.44
N THR A 615 -22.40 37.51 18.39
CA THR A 615 -21.33 38.07 19.25
C THR A 615 -21.95 38.86 20.42
N ARG A 616 -21.13 39.10 21.45
CA ARG A 616 -21.48 39.85 22.66
C ARG A 616 -22.01 41.27 22.31
N ASN A 617 -21.42 41.90 21.29
CA ASN A 617 -21.79 43.25 20.87
C ASN A 617 -22.97 43.28 19.88
N GLY A 618 -23.71 42.17 19.75
CA GLY A 618 -24.94 42.08 18.94
C GLY A 618 -24.74 42.00 17.44
N THR A 619 -23.62 41.45 16.98
CA THR A 619 -23.40 41.08 15.57
C THR A 619 -23.83 39.63 15.33
N ILE A 620 -24.49 39.36 14.20
CA ILE A 620 -24.93 38.03 13.77
C ILE A 620 -24.37 37.71 12.42
N LYS A 621 -24.10 36.44 12.18
CA LYS A 621 -23.57 35.90 10.91
C LYS A 621 -24.19 34.55 10.60
N LYS A 622 -24.57 34.34 9.31
CA LYS A 622 -25.00 33.06 8.77
C LYS A 622 -23.94 32.59 7.74
N THR A 623 -23.44 31.34 7.86
CA THR A 623 -22.42 30.81 7.00
C THR A 623 -22.79 29.38 6.60
N PRO A 624 -22.69 28.96 5.30
CA PRO A 624 -22.91 27.58 4.88
C PRO A 624 -21.92 26.65 5.55
N MET A 625 -22.38 25.46 5.92
CA MET A 625 -21.57 24.44 6.59
C MET A 625 -20.40 23.98 5.70
N SER A 626 -20.59 23.89 4.38
CA SER A 626 -19.58 23.49 3.40
C SER A 626 -18.31 24.34 3.46
N GLN A 627 -18.38 25.62 3.87
CA GLN A 627 -17.19 26.47 4.01
C GLN A 627 -16.24 26.04 5.13
N PHE A 628 -16.65 25.11 5.98
CA PHE A 628 -15.83 24.53 7.04
C PHE A 628 -15.27 23.16 6.68
N ASP A 629 -15.58 22.64 5.50
CA ASP A 629 -14.98 21.42 4.97
C ASP A 629 -13.55 21.69 4.49
N THR A 630 -12.60 21.46 5.37
CA THR A 630 -11.16 21.71 5.12
C THR A 630 -10.32 20.75 5.93
N ASN A 631 -9.18 20.34 5.36
CA ASN A 631 -8.23 19.44 5.99
C ASN A 631 -7.29 20.11 7.01
N ARG A 632 -7.47 21.40 7.30
CA ARG A 632 -6.64 22.11 8.27
C ARG A 632 -7.04 21.76 9.70
N LYS A 633 -6.09 21.25 10.47
CA LYS A 633 -6.26 20.95 11.92
C LYS A 633 -6.02 22.15 12.83
N THR A 634 -5.46 23.26 12.33
CA THR A 634 -5.25 24.48 13.09
C THR A 634 -6.51 25.35 13.09
N GLY A 635 -6.81 26.05 14.17
CA GLY A 635 -8.00 26.89 14.30
C GLY A 635 -8.25 27.81 13.11
N LEU A 636 -9.45 27.72 12.56
CA LEU A 636 -9.90 28.53 11.42
C LEU A 636 -10.70 29.73 11.92
N ILE A 637 -10.61 30.87 11.25
CA ILE A 637 -11.48 32.01 11.56
C ILE A 637 -12.91 31.64 11.13
N ALA A 638 -13.82 31.55 12.10
CA ALA A 638 -15.26 31.34 11.88
C ALA A 638 -16.01 32.68 11.72
N ILE A 639 -15.60 33.70 12.45
CA ILE A 639 -16.09 35.06 12.34
C ILE A 639 -14.97 36.03 12.67
N THR A 640 -14.81 37.10 11.90
CA THR A 640 -13.86 38.18 12.23
C THR A 640 -14.53 39.10 13.24
N LEU A 641 -14.03 39.07 14.49
CA LEU A 641 -14.50 39.90 15.57
C LEU A 641 -13.93 41.33 15.46
N LYS A 642 -14.69 42.31 15.95
CA LYS A 642 -14.20 43.67 16.21
C LYS A 642 -13.44 43.69 17.53
N ASP A 643 -12.64 44.74 17.73
CA ASP A 643 -11.91 44.92 19.00
C ASP A 643 -12.86 44.82 20.19
N ASP A 644 -12.45 44.09 21.22
CA ASP A 644 -13.20 43.83 22.46
C ASP A 644 -14.54 43.06 22.32
N ASP A 645 -14.85 42.50 21.14
CA ASP A 645 -16.03 41.64 20.97
C ASP A 645 -15.69 40.15 21.20
N LYS A 646 -16.70 39.36 21.54
CA LYS A 646 -16.58 37.92 21.77
C LYS A 646 -17.69 37.14 21.11
N LEU A 647 -17.41 35.97 20.57
CA LEU A 647 -18.42 35.03 20.12
C LEU A 647 -19.11 34.41 21.33
N ILE A 648 -20.46 34.52 21.41
CA ILE A 648 -21.26 34.06 22.54
C ILE A 648 -21.98 32.75 22.26
N SER A 649 -22.58 32.62 21.09
CA SER A 649 -23.38 31.45 20.72
C SER A 649 -23.20 31.10 19.26
N VAL A 650 -23.21 29.78 18.96
CA VAL A 650 -23.24 29.21 17.63
C VAL A 650 -24.28 28.10 17.61
N SER A 651 -25.12 28.09 16.61
CA SER A 651 -26.14 27.06 16.41
C SER A 651 -26.21 26.64 14.94
N GLN A 652 -26.55 25.40 14.69
CA GLN A 652 -26.83 24.89 13.37
C GLN A 652 -28.25 25.23 12.96
N SER A 653 -28.45 25.53 11.70
CA SER A 653 -29.76 25.91 11.13
C SER A 653 -29.98 25.20 9.81
N SER A 654 -31.22 24.84 9.51
CA SER A 654 -31.67 24.29 8.22
C SER A 654 -32.09 25.37 7.21
N GLY A 655 -32.11 26.63 7.61
CA GLY A 655 -32.49 27.74 6.75
C GLY A 655 -33.87 28.34 6.99
N GLU A 656 -34.70 27.78 7.86
CA GLU A 656 -36.11 28.18 8.08
C GLU A 656 -36.43 28.56 9.52
N GLU A 657 -35.42 28.84 10.38
CA GLU A 657 -35.65 29.11 11.80
C GLU A 657 -35.90 30.59 12.12
N SER A 658 -36.62 30.79 13.23
CA SER A 658 -36.70 32.06 13.91
C SER A 658 -35.58 32.23 14.90
N VAL A 659 -34.88 33.35 14.85
CA VAL A 659 -33.74 33.70 15.70
C VAL A 659 -34.19 34.55 16.87
N TYR A 660 -33.89 34.09 18.11
CA TYR A 660 -34.17 34.83 19.35
C TYR A 660 -32.85 35.27 19.96
N VAL A 661 -32.60 36.58 20.01
CA VAL A 661 -31.41 37.16 20.64
C VAL A 661 -31.79 37.86 21.89
N VAL A 662 -31.19 37.49 23.03
CA VAL A 662 -31.51 38.02 24.37
C VAL A 662 -30.32 38.77 24.94
N THR A 663 -30.61 39.95 25.57
CA THR A 663 -29.56 40.79 26.16
C THR A 663 -29.57 40.73 27.69
N LYS A 664 -28.46 41.03 28.28
CA LYS A 664 -28.22 41.09 29.73
C LYS A 664 -29.19 42.04 30.47
N LYS A 665 -29.50 43.18 29.87
CA LYS A 665 -30.45 44.15 30.40
C LYS A 665 -31.91 43.86 30.05
N GLY A 666 -32.25 42.61 29.71
CA GLY A 666 -33.59 42.11 29.62
C GLY A 666 -34.37 42.56 28.36
N LYS A 667 -33.67 42.72 27.22
CA LYS A 667 -34.31 42.87 25.92
C LYS A 667 -34.20 41.58 25.11
N SER A 668 -35.13 41.36 24.21
CA SER A 668 -35.06 40.30 23.21
C SER A 668 -35.51 40.84 21.84
N ILE A 669 -34.87 40.43 20.78
CA ILE A 669 -35.30 40.62 19.40
C ILE A 669 -35.51 39.28 18.73
N THR A 670 -36.57 39.17 17.95
CA THR A 670 -36.92 37.95 17.19
C THR A 670 -37.11 38.35 15.73
N PHE A 671 -36.40 37.63 14.85
CA PHE A 671 -36.48 37.81 13.41
C PHE A 671 -36.26 36.49 12.70
N HIS A 672 -36.68 36.39 11.43
CA HIS A 672 -36.43 35.20 10.63
C HIS A 672 -34.99 35.19 10.18
N GLU A 673 -34.38 34.01 10.13
CA GLU A 673 -32.98 33.90 9.75
C GLU A 673 -32.67 34.36 8.31
N ASP A 674 -33.66 34.40 7.41
CA ASP A 674 -33.50 34.94 6.05
C ASP A 674 -33.17 36.45 6.05
N ASP A 675 -33.43 37.15 7.13
CA ASP A 675 -32.97 38.52 7.31
C ASP A 675 -31.45 38.62 7.43
N VAL A 676 -30.79 37.49 7.64
CA VAL A 676 -29.33 37.36 7.69
C VAL A 676 -28.83 36.69 6.43
N ARG A 677 -28.33 37.49 5.49
CA ARG A 677 -27.73 36.94 4.25
C ARG A 677 -26.59 35.96 4.55
N SER A 678 -26.49 34.93 3.78
CA SER A 678 -25.34 33.99 3.83
C SER A 678 -24.03 34.74 3.51
N MET A 679 -22.98 34.48 4.28
CA MET A 679 -21.68 35.16 4.20
C MET A 679 -20.54 34.19 4.32
N GLY A 680 -19.41 34.54 3.72
CA GLY A 680 -18.18 33.77 3.76
C GLY A 680 -17.62 33.62 5.16
N ARG A 681 -16.85 32.57 5.42
CA ARG A 681 -16.29 32.18 6.72
C ARG A 681 -15.55 33.30 7.46
N SER A 682 -14.75 34.12 6.76
CA SER A 682 -13.99 35.24 7.33
C SER A 682 -14.74 36.57 7.45
N ALA A 683 -16.04 36.61 7.11
CA ALA A 683 -16.84 37.85 7.24
C ALA A 683 -17.07 38.21 8.70
N GLY A 684 -17.24 39.50 9.02
CA GLY A 684 -17.49 40.01 10.35
C GLY A 684 -18.97 40.03 10.75
N GLY A 685 -19.92 39.64 9.85
CA GLY A 685 -21.34 39.59 10.16
C GLY A 685 -22.05 40.95 9.99
N VAL A 686 -23.32 40.97 10.40
CA VAL A 686 -24.23 42.12 10.36
C VAL A 686 -24.87 42.35 11.73
N ARG A 687 -25.48 43.54 11.98
CA ARG A 687 -26.10 43.85 13.26
C ARG A 687 -27.37 43.02 13.48
N ALA A 688 -27.44 42.24 14.59
CA ALA A 688 -28.61 41.50 15.03
C ALA A 688 -29.55 42.40 15.83
N ILE A 689 -29.00 43.11 16.82
CA ILE A 689 -29.74 43.97 17.75
C ILE A 689 -28.96 45.27 18.00
N THR A 690 -29.67 46.37 18.20
CA THR A 690 -29.10 47.64 18.71
C THR A 690 -29.14 47.64 20.22
N LEU A 691 -27.97 47.55 20.84
CA LEU A 691 -27.78 47.49 22.28
C LEU A 691 -27.92 48.89 22.91
N ASP A 692 -28.49 48.96 24.12
CA ASP A 692 -28.42 50.14 24.98
C ASP A 692 -26.98 50.29 25.56
N LYS A 693 -26.66 51.42 26.14
CA LYS A 693 -25.35 51.65 26.75
C LYS A 693 -25.08 50.60 27.84
N ASP A 694 -23.91 50.00 27.83
CA ASP A 694 -23.45 48.94 28.74
C ASP A 694 -24.39 47.71 28.77
N ASP A 695 -25.06 47.38 27.66
CA ASP A 695 -25.79 46.14 27.46
C ASP A 695 -25.01 45.21 26.56
N GLU A 696 -25.19 43.91 26.73
CA GLU A 696 -24.52 42.87 25.95
C GLU A 696 -25.47 41.69 25.63
N VAL A 697 -25.24 40.98 24.57
CA VAL A 697 -25.95 39.73 24.24
C VAL A 697 -25.49 38.64 25.19
N VAL A 698 -26.44 37.90 25.75
CA VAL A 698 -26.15 36.76 26.65
C VAL A 698 -26.56 35.41 26.06
N SER A 699 -27.49 35.36 25.09
CA SER A 699 -27.95 34.13 24.45
C SER A 699 -28.48 34.38 23.05
N MET A 700 -28.36 33.37 22.22
CA MET A 700 -29.08 33.22 20.94
C MET A 700 -29.69 31.82 20.88
N GLU A 701 -30.96 31.74 20.51
CA GLU A 701 -31.74 30.51 20.37
C GLU A 701 -32.41 30.48 18.99
N LEU A 702 -32.56 29.25 18.44
CA LEU A 702 -33.23 29.02 17.16
C LEU A 702 -34.46 28.14 17.39
N ASP A 703 -35.58 28.49 16.74
CA ASP A 703 -36.80 27.70 16.78
C ASP A 703 -37.55 27.71 15.45
N SER A 704 -37.95 26.53 15.01
CA SER A 704 -38.77 26.32 13.80
C SER A 704 -40.21 25.93 14.14
N THR A 705 -40.50 25.51 15.37
CA THR A 705 -41.77 24.87 15.74
C THR A 705 -42.76 25.84 16.39
N GLY A 706 -42.27 26.85 17.09
CA GLY A 706 -43.11 27.76 17.90
C GLY A 706 -43.71 27.14 19.15
N GLU A 707 -43.48 25.87 19.43
CA GLU A 707 -44.08 25.10 20.53
C GLU A 707 -43.31 25.21 21.84
N ARG A 708 -42.06 25.66 21.79
CA ARG A 708 -41.19 25.82 22.97
C ARG A 708 -41.48 27.11 23.73
N GLU A 709 -40.91 27.24 24.92
CA GLU A 709 -41.04 28.44 25.76
C GLU A 709 -39.64 29.01 26.05
N LEU A 710 -39.53 30.35 26.04
CA LEU A 710 -38.24 30.99 26.37
C LEU A 710 -38.10 31.08 27.91
N LEU A 711 -37.15 30.33 28.46
CA LEU A 711 -36.70 30.43 29.85
C LEU A 711 -35.65 31.53 29.97
N VAL A 712 -35.84 32.49 30.85
CA VAL A 712 -34.84 33.50 31.20
C VAL A 712 -34.44 33.36 32.65
N MET A 713 -33.13 33.54 32.93
CA MET A 713 -32.55 33.37 34.26
C MET A 713 -31.75 34.61 34.67
N THR A 714 -31.86 35.02 35.96
CA THR A 714 -31.12 36.14 36.50
C THR A 714 -30.01 35.73 37.48
N LYS A 715 -29.07 36.64 37.73
CA LYS A 715 -27.92 36.42 38.62
C LYS A 715 -28.32 36.04 40.06
N LYS A 716 -29.43 36.55 40.56
CA LYS A 716 -29.88 36.24 41.95
C LYS A 716 -30.91 35.10 42.02
N GLY A 717 -30.92 34.22 40.99
CA GLY A 717 -31.69 32.98 40.99
C GLY A 717 -33.17 33.12 40.71
N PHE A 718 -33.63 34.20 40.08
CA PHE A 718 -34.99 34.36 39.61
C PHE A 718 -35.06 33.96 38.13
N GLY A 719 -36.20 33.37 37.76
CA GLY A 719 -36.42 33.01 36.33
C GLY A 719 -37.90 32.80 36.04
N LYS A 720 -38.19 32.69 34.77
CA LYS A 720 -39.57 32.45 34.26
C LYS A 720 -39.53 31.86 32.87
N ARG A 721 -40.58 31.17 32.50
CA ARG A 721 -40.88 30.71 31.13
C ARG A 721 -41.91 31.69 30.49
N THR A 722 -41.69 32.01 29.23
CA THR A 722 -42.59 32.89 28.44
C THR A 722 -42.88 32.22 27.11
N SER A 723 -44.18 32.21 26.69
CA SER A 723 -44.57 31.71 25.37
C SER A 723 -43.87 32.48 24.26
N LEU A 724 -43.41 31.79 23.22
CA LEU A 724 -42.79 32.40 22.05
C LEU A 724 -43.75 33.32 21.31
N ASP A 725 -45.07 33.13 21.38
CA ASP A 725 -46.12 33.99 20.79
C ASP A 725 -46.08 35.43 21.34
N GLU A 726 -45.52 35.64 22.53
CA GLU A 726 -45.37 37.00 23.08
C GLU A 726 -44.21 37.78 22.40
N TYR A 727 -43.36 37.13 21.61
CA TYR A 727 -42.23 37.74 20.92
C TYR A 727 -42.55 37.94 19.46
N ARG A 728 -43.03 39.16 19.12
CA ARG A 728 -43.37 39.51 17.73
C ARG A 728 -42.11 39.43 16.83
N LEU A 729 -42.26 38.94 15.63
CA LEU A 729 -41.24 39.02 14.59
C LEU A 729 -40.95 40.51 14.26
N GLN A 730 -39.67 40.84 14.15
CA GLN A 730 -39.15 42.16 13.87
C GLN A 730 -38.10 42.07 12.77
N THR A 731 -37.74 43.15 12.16
CA THR A 731 -36.55 43.21 11.30
C THR A 731 -35.28 43.23 12.18
N ARG A 732 -34.24 42.53 11.81
CA ARG A 732 -32.96 42.51 12.54
C ARG A 732 -32.39 43.93 12.71
N GLY A 733 -31.56 44.12 13.72
CA GLY A 733 -30.92 45.41 14.01
C GLY A 733 -31.75 46.41 14.78
N GLY A 734 -33.03 46.08 15.09
CA GLY A 734 -33.89 46.87 15.95
C GLY A 734 -33.43 46.88 17.41
N LYS A 735 -34.13 47.64 18.25
CA LYS A 735 -33.87 47.71 19.73
C LYS A 735 -34.50 46.58 20.50
N GLY A 736 -35.26 45.68 19.85
CA GLY A 736 -35.98 44.59 20.50
C GLY A 736 -37.10 45.04 21.43
N VAL A 737 -37.70 44.05 22.13
CA VAL A 737 -38.76 44.22 23.13
C VAL A 737 -38.26 43.80 24.52
N SER A 738 -38.88 44.30 25.58
CA SER A 738 -38.51 43.90 26.95
C SER A 738 -38.93 42.46 27.20
N THR A 739 -38.03 41.61 27.64
CA THR A 739 -38.27 40.23 28.04
C THR A 739 -38.23 40.03 29.56
N TYR A 740 -37.85 41.07 30.33
CA TYR A 740 -37.81 41.05 31.77
C TYR A 740 -38.14 42.41 32.34
N ASP A 741 -38.70 42.47 33.62
CA ASP A 741 -38.95 43.73 34.27
C ASP A 741 -37.65 44.34 34.80
N LYS A 742 -37.16 45.33 34.13
CA LYS A 742 -35.91 46.03 34.44
C LYS A 742 -35.96 46.76 35.78
N THR A 743 -37.15 47.17 36.25
CA THR A 743 -37.30 47.85 37.52
C THR A 743 -36.95 46.96 38.70
N LYS A 744 -36.88 45.64 38.49
CA LYS A 744 -36.63 44.65 39.54
C LYS A 744 -35.17 44.17 39.56
N PHE A 745 -34.27 44.62 38.70
CA PHE A 745 -32.90 44.23 38.68
C PHE A 745 -32.10 44.45 39.96
N SER A 746 -32.47 45.50 40.75
CA SER A 746 -31.90 45.69 42.10
C SER A 746 -32.14 44.46 43.01
N LYS A 747 -33.31 43.81 42.84
CA LYS A 747 -33.72 42.63 43.62
C LYS A 747 -33.29 41.33 42.98
N THR A 748 -33.39 41.21 41.66
CA THR A 748 -33.22 39.95 40.93
C THR A 748 -31.84 39.79 40.26
N GLY A 749 -31.08 40.85 40.12
CA GLY A 749 -29.89 40.89 39.26
C GLY A 749 -30.25 40.94 37.77
N GLU A 750 -29.23 41.19 36.94
CA GLU A 750 -29.33 41.16 35.48
C GLU A 750 -29.51 39.72 34.99
N LEU A 751 -29.87 39.55 33.69
CA LEU A 751 -29.97 38.24 33.09
C LEU A 751 -28.58 37.59 32.93
N VAL A 752 -28.55 36.33 33.24
CA VAL A 752 -27.37 35.45 32.98
C VAL A 752 -27.44 34.81 31.60
N GLY A 753 -28.66 34.49 31.16
CA GLY A 753 -28.89 33.86 29.86
C GLY A 753 -30.38 33.56 29.64
N ALA A 754 -30.63 32.98 28.48
CA ALA A 754 -31.91 32.45 28.08
C ALA A 754 -31.72 31.11 27.29
N THR A 755 -32.71 30.24 27.37
CA THR A 755 -32.75 29.02 26.58
C THR A 755 -34.20 28.60 26.28
N LEU A 756 -34.38 27.87 25.19
CA LEU A 756 -35.69 27.33 24.82
C LEU A 756 -35.94 26.00 25.53
N VAL A 757 -37.09 25.90 26.19
CA VAL A 757 -37.48 24.71 26.97
C VAL A 757 -38.86 24.21 26.59
N SER A 758 -39.03 22.89 26.67
CA SER A 758 -40.29 22.18 26.66
C SER A 758 -40.74 21.93 28.12
N LYS A 759 -42.01 21.55 28.37
CA LYS A 759 -42.52 21.35 29.72
C LYS A 759 -41.82 20.28 30.54
N ASP A 760 -41.34 19.24 29.86
CA ASP A 760 -40.71 18.07 30.47
C ASP A 760 -39.19 18.18 30.61
N ASP A 761 -38.60 19.25 30.08
CA ASP A 761 -37.16 19.48 30.17
C ASP A 761 -36.69 19.70 31.60
N GLU A 762 -35.52 19.23 31.94
CA GLU A 762 -34.85 19.48 33.21
C GLU A 762 -33.73 20.53 33.03
N ILE A 763 -33.64 21.42 34.01
CA ILE A 763 -32.68 22.53 33.98
C ILE A 763 -31.75 22.38 35.15
N MET A 764 -30.45 22.45 34.90
CA MET A 764 -29.41 22.57 35.93
C MET A 764 -28.98 24.04 36.06
N LEU A 765 -28.83 24.49 37.29
CA LEU A 765 -28.32 25.82 37.65
C LEU A 765 -27.10 25.65 38.53
N ILE A 766 -26.09 26.51 38.33
CA ILE A 766 -24.90 26.58 39.21
C ILE A 766 -24.68 28.00 39.67
N ASN A 767 -24.33 28.16 40.95
CA ASN A 767 -23.91 29.43 41.52
C ASN A 767 -22.37 29.57 41.55
N SER A 768 -21.87 30.76 41.90
CA SER A 768 -20.44 31.07 42.02
C SER A 768 -19.66 30.20 43.02
N ASN A 769 -20.32 29.58 43.97
CA ASN A 769 -19.75 28.68 44.98
C ASN A 769 -19.80 27.19 44.57
N GLY A 770 -20.23 26.89 43.33
CA GLY A 770 -20.32 25.52 42.85
C GLY A 770 -21.55 24.73 43.31
N VAL A 771 -22.51 25.36 43.98
CA VAL A 771 -23.76 24.67 44.36
C VAL A 771 -24.63 24.49 43.13
N ILE A 772 -25.03 23.23 42.89
CA ILE A 772 -25.84 22.83 41.74
C ILE A 772 -27.24 22.43 42.21
N ILE A 773 -28.28 22.92 41.51
CA ILE A 773 -29.64 22.40 41.66
C ILE A 773 -30.16 21.92 40.30
N ARG A 774 -31.00 20.91 40.32
CA ARG A 774 -31.72 20.36 39.17
C ARG A 774 -33.21 20.54 39.40
N ILE A 775 -33.93 21.12 38.45
CA ILE A 775 -35.35 21.42 38.52
C ILE A 775 -36.00 21.15 37.15
N ARG A 776 -37.27 20.71 37.18
CA ARG A 776 -38.02 20.54 35.93
C ARG A 776 -38.53 21.88 35.42
N ALA A 777 -38.57 22.07 34.10
CA ALA A 777 -39.04 23.28 33.48
C ALA A 777 -40.51 23.60 33.88
N ASN A 778 -41.36 22.57 34.01
CA ASN A 778 -42.76 22.73 34.40
C ASN A 778 -42.94 23.29 35.82
N GLU A 779 -41.95 23.18 36.72
CA GLU A 779 -41.96 23.76 38.06
C GLU A 779 -41.65 25.26 38.04
N ILE A 780 -41.11 25.78 36.93
CA ILE A 780 -40.85 27.20 36.73
C ILE A 780 -42.13 27.84 36.16
N SER A 781 -42.65 28.87 36.84
CA SER A 781 -43.90 29.51 36.42
C SER A 781 -43.81 30.11 35.00
N LYS A 782 -44.81 29.80 34.17
CA LYS A 782 -45.08 30.51 32.91
C LYS A 782 -45.70 31.88 33.20
N SER A 783 -45.13 32.93 32.68
CA SER A 783 -45.59 34.31 32.94
C SER A 783 -45.24 35.23 31.78
N GLY A 784 -45.96 36.35 31.74
CA GLY A 784 -45.79 37.32 30.65
C GLY A 784 -44.41 37.93 30.56
N ARG A 785 -44.12 38.45 29.40
CA ARG A 785 -42.81 38.94 29.02
C ARG A 785 -42.18 39.97 29.95
N THR A 786 -42.93 40.92 30.52
CA THR A 786 -42.46 42.03 31.34
C THR A 786 -42.60 41.79 32.86
N THR A 787 -42.57 40.50 33.28
CA THR A 787 -42.66 40.14 34.72
C THR A 787 -41.28 39.82 35.28
N GLN A 788 -41.09 39.77 36.61
CA GLN A 788 -39.86 39.44 37.31
C GLN A 788 -39.61 37.91 37.42
N GLY A 789 -40.67 37.08 37.20
CA GLY A 789 -40.56 35.63 37.42
C GLY A 789 -40.60 35.28 38.92
N VAL A 790 -40.26 33.98 39.17
CA VAL A 790 -40.18 33.35 40.48
C VAL A 790 -38.77 33.11 40.92
N LYS A 791 -38.56 32.96 42.23
CA LYS A 791 -37.27 32.55 42.76
C LYS A 791 -37.10 31.01 42.50
N ILE A 792 -36.16 30.64 41.68
CA ILE A 792 -35.85 29.26 41.31
C ILE A 792 -34.79 28.68 42.25
N MET A 793 -33.71 29.45 42.48
CA MET A 793 -32.64 29.05 43.41
C MET A 793 -32.45 30.12 44.47
N LYS A 794 -32.29 29.69 45.72
CA LYS A 794 -31.87 30.58 46.79
C LYS A 794 -30.36 30.80 46.72
N VAL A 795 -29.96 32.02 46.44
CA VAL A 795 -28.54 32.42 46.38
C VAL A 795 -28.20 33.19 47.65
N GLU A 796 -27.07 32.87 48.29
CA GLU A 796 -26.62 33.56 49.51
C GLU A 796 -26.06 34.95 49.17
N SER A 797 -25.89 35.77 50.18
CA SER A 797 -25.41 37.15 50.02
C SER A 797 -23.94 37.11 49.53
N GLY A 798 -23.72 37.64 48.35
CA GLY A 798 -22.42 37.62 47.70
C GLY A 798 -22.28 36.59 46.58
N ASP A 799 -23.20 35.62 46.49
CA ASP A 799 -23.24 34.62 45.40
C ASP A 799 -24.09 35.09 44.25
N GLU A 800 -23.78 34.59 43.06
CA GLU A 800 -24.55 34.80 41.82
C GLU A 800 -24.72 33.48 41.07
N ILE A 801 -25.79 33.30 40.33
CA ILE A 801 -25.89 32.25 39.30
C ILE A 801 -24.89 32.58 38.21
N VAL A 802 -24.00 31.63 37.90
CA VAL A 802 -22.96 31.80 36.92
C VAL A 802 -23.40 31.23 35.57
N SER A 803 -24.11 30.12 35.60
CA SER A 803 -24.55 29.42 34.36
C SER A 803 -25.78 28.56 34.65
N PHE A 804 -26.48 28.22 33.60
CA PHE A 804 -27.53 27.20 33.62
C PHE A 804 -27.58 26.53 32.25
N ALA A 805 -28.01 25.28 32.22
CA ALA A 805 -28.12 24.50 31.01
C ALA A 805 -29.36 23.59 31.04
N LYS A 806 -29.94 23.33 29.93
CA LYS A 806 -30.93 22.26 29.75
C LYS A 806 -30.20 20.92 29.87
N VAL A 807 -30.72 20.03 30.71
CA VAL A 807 -30.28 18.64 30.79
C VAL A 807 -30.99 17.88 29.67
N LEU A 808 -30.24 17.29 28.76
CA LEU A 808 -30.82 16.32 27.84
C LEU A 808 -31.03 15.02 28.62
N ASP A 809 -32.27 14.62 28.81
CA ASP A 809 -32.60 13.35 29.45
C ASP A 809 -32.11 12.23 28.54
N GLU A 810 -31.35 11.28 29.12
CA GLU A 810 -30.87 10.07 28.46
C GLU A 810 -32.04 9.22 27.89
N ASP A 811 -33.29 9.47 28.28
CA ASP A 811 -34.50 8.81 27.79
C ASP A 811 -35.05 9.39 26.46
N ASP A 812 -34.68 10.60 26.06
CA ASP A 812 -35.08 11.17 24.76
C ASP A 812 -34.27 10.63 23.58
N ALA A 813 -33.06 10.14 23.81
CA ALA A 813 -32.27 9.45 22.82
C ALA A 813 -32.78 8.04 22.47
N SER A 814 -33.68 7.47 23.27
CA SER A 814 -34.22 6.13 23.10
C SER A 814 -35.63 6.06 22.49
N LYS A 815 -36.22 7.20 22.09
CA LYS A 815 -37.47 7.16 21.32
C LYS A 815 -37.21 6.67 19.94
N PRO A 816 -37.76 5.49 19.53
CA PRO A 816 -37.61 5.03 18.15
C PRO A 816 -38.23 6.06 17.21
N MET A 817 -37.49 6.43 16.16
CA MET A 817 -38.00 7.27 15.06
C MET A 817 -39.40 6.83 14.67
N THR A 818 -40.34 7.75 14.61
CA THR A 818 -41.69 7.46 14.21
C THR A 818 -41.73 6.82 12.82
N LYS A 819 -42.73 5.98 12.57
CA LYS A 819 -42.88 5.28 11.25
C LYS A 819 -42.84 6.23 10.03
N LYS A 820 -43.01 7.54 10.25
CA LYS A 820 -42.96 8.56 9.20
C LYS A 820 -41.53 8.99 8.88
N GLU A 821 -40.66 9.08 9.87
CA GLU A 821 -39.24 9.42 9.71
C GLU A 821 -38.43 8.25 9.10
N LYS A 822 -38.84 6.98 9.37
CA LYS A 822 -38.27 5.80 8.66
C LYS A 822 -38.69 5.72 7.21
N ALA A 823 -39.88 6.14 6.83
CA ALA A 823 -40.35 6.14 5.43
C ALA A 823 -39.64 7.20 4.59
N ASP A 824 -39.31 8.35 5.18
CA ASP A 824 -38.59 9.43 4.48
C ASP A 824 -37.10 9.09 4.29
N SER A 825 -36.47 8.37 5.22
CA SER A 825 -35.07 7.92 5.08
C SER A 825 -34.92 6.74 4.07
N GLU A 826 -35.92 5.85 3.96
CA GLU A 826 -35.92 4.76 2.98
C GLU A 826 -36.23 5.24 1.54
N GLN A 827 -36.93 6.36 1.37
CA GLN A 827 -37.17 6.97 0.06
C GLN A 827 -35.97 7.74 -0.50
N MET A 828 -35.04 8.21 0.34
CA MET A 828 -33.79 8.86 -0.09
C MET A 828 -32.67 7.90 -0.50
N THR A 829 -32.84 6.58 -0.24
CA THR A 829 -31.80 5.58 -0.60
C THR A 829 -32.09 4.91 -1.94
N LEU A 830 -33.10 5.32 -2.69
CA LEU A 830 -33.57 4.73 -3.96
C LEU A 830 -33.70 5.75 -5.12
N VAL A 831 -32.88 6.79 -5.13
CA VAL A 831 -32.71 7.65 -6.34
C VAL A 831 -31.24 7.81 -6.67
#